data_90acecf2ad36905eda07bef0f8386f4a
#
_entry.id   90acecf2ad36905eda07bef0f8386f4a
#
_cell.length_a   1.000
_cell.length_b   1.000
_cell.length_c   1.000
_cell.angle_alpha   90.00
_cell.angle_beta   90.00
_cell.angle_gamma   90.00
#
_symmetry.space_group_name_H-M   'P 1'
#
loop_
_entity.id
_entity.type
_entity.pdbx_description
1 polymer ?
#
loop_
_entity_poly.entity_id
_entity_poly.type
_entity_poly.pdbx_seq_one_letter_code
_entity_poly.pdbx_strand_id
1 'polypeptide(L)'
;MIRAHLPAPGLIWGPYPQRRRTERPLAERCNTALRAVADASRTWRQHRDAAFVAQVHAAEAALALAGPHDTALHALRLELVRHGLRPATVARCFAMVSRAAQQHLGQQPFDAQLIAARAVVENRLAEMATGEGKTLAIALAAATAALAGMPAHVVTANDYLVHRDATQLRPLYAALGLRVGAVVQADDTAGRALAYGCDITYVTAKELVFDYLRDGVAPADAPRLLRGLCMAIVDEADAILIDEARVPLILSQPSDMAEAHGHADQALRYARTLRPATDFSLQAESLSARLTATGQRRLARAAASLDGASSAAAWRNRLHREHAVCTALAALHLYSRDRQYIVRDGKVAIIDETTGRVAEGRAWSNGLQQLVECKEGCAPTPALATIAQITYQRFFPRYHRLGGLSGTLCEARAELLATYGLSVRRIALRRTSRRRIGASRLFPDHASLWAAVTERVADLHQRGIPVLVATDSVAETQTLADSLAQRGLPHAVLHARCDRDEAELVAQAGQRGAITVTTNIAGRGTDIALGEGIAAAGGLHLICCQLNSARRIDRQLAGRTARQGDPGSVQTWLSLQTPLLARFWPEALLAVLRPCASALPSWLVRALARLPQRFEEQREREQRERLIRHDIRTERELAFGGRSE
;
A
#
# COMPACT_ATOMS: atom_id res chain seq x y z
N MET A 1 14.43 13.99 33.24
CA MET A 1 13.56 14.22 32.08
C MET A 1 14.44 14.53 30.88
N ILE A 2 14.62 13.57 29.96
CA ILE A 2 15.33 13.80 28.71
C ILE A 2 14.43 14.74 27.89
N ARG A 3 14.90 15.96 27.60
CA ARG A 3 14.23 16.87 26.66
C ARG A 3 14.15 16.13 25.33
N ALA A 4 12.97 15.71 24.92
CA ALA A 4 12.76 15.16 23.60
C ALA A 4 12.95 16.30 22.59
N HIS A 5 14.15 16.43 22.04
CA HIS A 5 14.40 17.35 20.95
C HIS A 5 13.51 16.97 19.78
N LEU A 6 12.73 17.92 19.29
CA LEU A 6 11.98 17.75 18.07
C LEU A 6 12.97 17.72 16.89
N PRO A 7 12.81 16.81 15.92
CA PRO A 7 13.65 16.80 14.75
C PRO A 7 13.41 18.07 13.93
N ALA A 8 14.47 18.80 13.63
CA ALA A 8 14.44 19.98 12.77
C ALA A 8 14.85 19.60 11.34
N PRO A 9 14.43 20.37 10.30
CA PRO A 9 14.87 20.14 8.94
C PRO A 9 16.38 20.33 8.82
N GLY A 10 17.02 19.50 8.01
CA GLY A 10 18.42 19.65 7.64
C GLY A 10 18.62 20.74 6.57
N LEU A 11 19.88 21.01 6.28
CA LEU A 11 20.26 21.81 5.12
C LEU A 11 20.03 20.98 3.85
N ILE A 12 19.82 21.68 2.73
CA ILE A 12 19.69 21.03 1.41
C ILE A 12 21.02 20.42 0.91
N TRP A 13 22.12 20.70 1.60
CA TRP A 13 23.45 20.19 1.31
C TRP A 13 23.92 19.25 2.41
N GLY A 14 24.47 18.12 2.04
CA GLY A 14 24.99 17.15 2.99
C GLY A 14 23.93 16.20 3.59
N PRO A 15 24.27 15.49 4.68
CA PRO A 15 23.34 14.57 5.33
C PRO A 15 22.22 15.33 6.05
N TYR A 16 20.99 14.86 5.88
CA TYR A 16 19.82 15.40 6.56
C TYR A 16 19.36 14.51 7.74
N PRO A 17 18.52 15.05 8.64
CA PRO A 17 18.03 14.31 9.80
C PRO A 17 17.26 13.06 9.40
N GLN A 18 17.72 11.91 9.87
CA GLN A 18 17.03 10.64 9.80
C GLN A 18 17.44 9.78 10.99
N ARG A 19 16.58 8.86 11.38
CA ARG A 19 16.86 7.91 12.44
C ARG A 19 17.85 6.86 11.93
N ARG A 20 19.04 6.79 12.53
CA ARG A 20 19.97 5.67 12.26
C ARG A 20 19.34 4.39 12.77
N ARG A 21 19.49 3.30 12.03
CA ARG A 21 18.99 1.97 12.38
C ARG A 21 19.86 1.36 13.48
N THR A 22 19.85 1.93 14.66
CA THR A 22 20.27 1.22 15.85
C THR A 22 19.11 0.31 16.26
N GLU A 23 19.42 -0.89 16.72
CA GLU A 23 18.45 -1.75 17.41
C GLU A 23 17.71 -0.86 18.41
N ARG A 24 16.38 -0.89 18.38
CA ARG A 24 15.59 -0.02 19.25
C ARG A 24 16.07 -0.18 20.68
N PRO A 25 16.47 0.89 21.37
CA PRO A 25 16.95 0.79 22.71
C PRO A 25 15.90 0.06 23.57
N LEU A 26 16.34 -0.81 24.46
CA LEU A 26 15.46 -1.60 25.34
C LEU A 26 14.37 -0.75 25.99
N ALA A 27 14.70 0.50 26.34
CA ALA A 27 13.76 1.48 26.87
C ALA A 27 12.59 1.80 25.91
N GLU A 28 12.81 1.85 24.60
CA GLU A 28 11.72 2.05 23.61
C GLU A 28 10.85 0.80 23.46
N ARG A 29 11.48 -0.38 23.49
CA ARG A 29 10.74 -1.67 23.45
C ARG A 29 9.88 -1.83 24.70
N CYS A 30 10.42 -1.53 25.88
CA CYS A 30 9.68 -1.53 27.14
C CYS A 30 8.57 -0.47 27.15
N ASN A 31 8.83 0.76 26.71
CA ASN A 31 7.80 1.81 26.62
C ASN A 31 6.67 1.43 25.64
N THR A 32 7.00 0.78 24.53
CA THR A 32 6.00 0.33 23.56
C THR A 32 5.17 -0.80 24.13
N ALA A 33 5.78 -1.75 24.84
CA ALA A 33 5.09 -2.84 25.53
C ALA A 33 4.21 -2.32 26.68
N LEU A 34 4.73 -1.42 27.52
CA LEU A 34 3.96 -0.78 28.60
C LEU A 34 2.77 0.02 28.06
N ARG A 35 2.94 0.73 26.96
CA ARG A 35 1.84 1.43 26.29
C ARG A 35 0.80 0.45 25.75
N ALA A 36 1.23 -0.67 25.16
CA ALA A 36 0.31 -1.69 24.68
C ALA A 36 -0.51 -2.33 25.82
N VAL A 37 0.12 -2.56 26.98
CA VAL A 37 -0.56 -3.04 28.20
C VAL A 37 -1.50 -1.97 28.77
N ALA A 38 -1.06 -0.73 28.87
CA ALA A 38 -1.91 0.39 29.31
C ALA A 38 -3.11 0.61 28.38
N ASP A 39 -2.94 0.40 27.08
CA ASP A 39 -4.02 0.47 26.11
C ASP A 39 -4.97 -0.75 26.18
N ALA A 40 -4.60 -1.83 26.84
CA ALA A 40 -5.49 -2.96 27.10
C ALA A 40 -6.60 -2.61 28.10
N SER A 41 -6.37 -1.67 29.01
CA SER A 41 -7.41 -1.18 29.93
C SER A 41 -8.35 -0.21 29.20
N ARG A 42 -9.56 -0.71 28.88
CA ARG A 42 -10.59 0.07 28.15
C ARG A 42 -11.03 1.31 28.94
N THR A 43 -11.24 1.19 30.22
CA THR A 43 -11.70 2.28 31.11
C THR A 43 -10.66 3.41 31.22
N TRP A 44 -9.41 3.08 31.51
CA TRP A 44 -8.35 4.06 31.63
C TRP A 44 -8.11 4.83 30.32
N ARG A 45 -8.21 4.13 29.20
CA ARG A 45 -8.10 4.70 27.85
C ARG A 45 -9.22 5.71 27.57
N GLN A 46 -10.47 5.33 27.90
CA GLN A 46 -11.62 6.22 27.72
C GLN A 46 -11.51 7.51 28.55
N HIS A 47 -11.06 7.39 29.82
CA HIS A 47 -10.81 8.56 30.67
C HIS A 47 -9.72 9.49 30.10
N ARG A 48 -8.63 8.93 29.63
CA ARG A 48 -7.54 9.73 29.00
C ARG A 48 -8.00 10.45 27.74
N ASP A 49 -8.84 9.81 26.95
CA ASP A 49 -9.37 10.40 25.72
C ASP A 49 -10.38 11.50 26.03
N ALA A 50 -11.30 11.26 26.93
CA ALA A 50 -12.27 12.26 27.38
C ALA A 50 -11.59 13.49 28.01
N ALA A 51 -10.58 13.26 28.84
CA ALA A 51 -9.80 14.36 29.44
C ALA A 51 -9.05 15.18 28.39
N PHE A 52 -8.49 14.54 27.36
CA PHE A 52 -7.81 15.26 26.27
C PHE A 52 -8.80 16.05 25.42
N VAL A 53 -9.92 15.45 25.03
CA VAL A 53 -10.98 16.12 24.27
C VAL A 53 -11.52 17.31 25.04
N ALA A 54 -11.77 17.15 26.35
CA ALA A 54 -12.18 18.27 27.21
C ALA A 54 -11.14 19.41 27.24
N GLN A 55 -9.84 19.08 27.24
CA GLN A 55 -8.77 20.09 27.13
C GLN A 55 -8.80 20.83 25.78
N VAL A 56 -9.08 20.13 24.67
CA VAL A 56 -9.21 20.76 23.34
C VAL A 56 -10.40 21.72 23.34
N HIS A 57 -11.58 21.27 23.77
CA HIS A 57 -12.78 22.13 23.81
C HIS A 57 -12.62 23.32 24.77
N ALA A 58 -11.97 23.14 25.91
CA ALA A 58 -11.64 24.27 26.80
C ALA A 58 -10.68 25.28 26.13
N ALA A 59 -9.71 24.78 25.36
CA ALA A 59 -8.80 25.63 24.60
C ALA A 59 -9.52 26.34 23.43
N GLU A 60 -10.48 25.69 22.75
CA GLU A 60 -11.31 26.32 21.73
C GLU A 60 -12.16 27.47 22.31
N ALA A 61 -12.77 27.26 23.48
CA ALA A 61 -13.53 28.28 24.18
C ALA A 61 -12.63 29.46 24.60
N ALA A 62 -11.42 29.19 25.10
CA ALA A 62 -10.46 30.23 25.45
C ALA A 62 -10.00 31.04 24.23
N LEU A 63 -9.78 30.40 23.09
CA LEU A 63 -9.42 31.07 21.83
C LEU A 63 -10.54 31.96 21.30
N ALA A 64 -11.81 31.64 21.55
CA ALA A 64 -12.93 32.48 21.15
C ALA A 64 -12.94 33.83 21.88
N LEU A 65 -12.38 33.89 23.09
CA LEU A 65 -12.23 35.08 23.92
C LEU A 65 -10.88 35.78 23.76
N ALA A 66 -9.91 35.17 23.07
CA ALA A 66 -8.56 35.68 22.92
C ALA A 66 -8.48 36.79 21.86
N GLY A 67 -7.43 37.60 21.95
CA GLY A 67 -7.09 38.63 20.98
C GLY A 67 -6.71 38.13 19.57
N PRO A 68 -5.97 38.93 18.80
CA PRO A 68 -5.66 38.63 17.39
C PRO A 68 -5.08 37.23 17.18
N HIS A 69 -5.54 36.55 16.13
CA HIS A 69 -5.17 35.19 15.75
C HIS A 69 -3.64 34.99 15.63
N ASP A 70 -2.95 35.94 15.01
CA ASP A 70 -1.50 35.86 14.76
C ASP A 70 -0.66 35.84 16.02
N THR A 71 -1.06 36.62 17.04
CA THR A 71 -0.37 36.66 18.33
C THR A 71 -0.51 35.31 19.05
N ALA A 72 -1.69 34.74 19.07
CA ALA A 72 -1.95 33.44 19.68
C ALA A 72 -1.20 32.32 18.96
N LEU A 73 -1.15 32.35 17.62
CA LEU A 73 -0.42 31.41 16.78
C LEU A 73 1.09 31.47 17.03
N HIS A 74 1.65 32.68 17.10
CA HIS A 74 3.08 32.87 17.39
C HIS A 74 3.45 32.37 18.80
N ALA A 75 2.64 32.66 19.80
CA ALA A 75 2.85 32.17 21.17
C ALA A 75 2.79 30.62 21.21
N LEU A 76 1.86 30.00 20.48
CA LEU A 76 1.74 28.55 20.38
C LEU A 76 2.97 27.91 19.72
N ARG A 77 3.49 28.50 18.64
CA ARG A 77 4.73 28.03 17.98
C ARG A 77 5.92 28.07 18.95
N LEU A 78 6.10 29.15 19.68
CA LEU A 78 7.17 29.28 20.69
C LEU A 78 7.02 28.20 21.78
N GLU A 79 5.80 27.92 22.20
CA GLU A 79 5.54 26.90 23.21
C GLU A 79 5.83 25.50 22.69
N LEU A 80 5.43 25.17 21.45
CA LEU A 80 5.74 23.89 20.80
C LEU A 80 7.28 23.69 20.71
N VAL A 81 8.02 24.72 20.33
CA VAL A 81 9.49 24.66 20.28
C VAL A 81 10.11 24.48 21.66
N ARG A 82 9.61 25.19 22.69
CA ARG A 82 10.16 25.13 24.06
C ARG A 82 9.80 23.85 24.79
N HIS A 83 8.58 23.37 24.66
CA HIS A 83 8.02 22.31 25.48
C HIS A 83 7.76 21.00 24.70
N GLY A 84 7.88 21.04 23.37
CA GLY A 84 7.60 19.91 22.49
C GLY A 84 6.11 19.55 22.45
N LEU A 85 5.81 18.34 21.98
CA LEU A 85 4.46 17.83 21.80
C LEU A 85 3.87 17.29 23.12
N ARG A 86 3.76 18.13 24.14
CA ARG A 86 3.09 17.77 25.40
C ARG A 86 1.57 17.75 25.19
N PRO A 87 0.81 16.88 25.89
CA PRO A 87 -0.64 16.78 25.69
C PRO A 87 -1.40 18.11 25.76
N ALA A 88 -1.07 18.97 26.71
CA ALA A 88 -1.70 20.29 26.84
C ALA A 88 -1.36 21.24 25.67
N THR A 89 -0.12 21.24 25.20
CA THR A 89 0.30 22.05 24.05
C THR A 89 -0.33 21.52 22.76
N VAL A 90 -0.40 20.18 22.58
CA VAL A 90 -1.10 19.54 21.46
C VAL A 90 -2.59 19.86 21.49
N ALA A 91 -3.22 19.86 22.67
CA ALA A 91 -4.65 20.22 22.79
C ALA A 91 -4.93 21.67 22.32
N ARG A 92 -4.07 22.63 22.70
CA ARG A 92 -4.17 24.01 22.22
C ARG A 92 -3.89 24.13 20.72
N CYS A 93 -2.94 23.34 20.19
CA CYS A 93 -2.68 23.29 18.77
C CYS A 93 -3.93 22.76 18.01
N PHE A 94 -4.51 21.67 18.51
CA PHE A 94 -5.74 21.14 17.90
C PHE A 94 -6.90 22.14 17.93
N ALA A 95 -7.08 22.86 19.03
CA ALA A 95 -8.08 23.94 19.13
C ALA A 95 -7.86 25.03 18.07
N MET A 96 -6.61 25.45 17.85
CA MET A 96 -6.26 26.43 16.81
C MET A 96 -6.56 25.91 15.40
N VAL A 97 -6.15 24.67 15.12
CA VAL A 97 -6.41 24.03 13.82
C VAL A 97 -7.92 23.80 13.61
N SER A 98 -8.66 23.38 14.65
CA SER A 98 -10.12 23.20 14.59
C SER A 98 -10.83 24.50 14.24
N ARG A 99 -10.43 25.61 14.87
CA ARG A 99 -10.98 26.93 14.57
C ARG A 99 -10.70 27.35 13.12
N ALA A 100 -9.47 27.15 12.65
CA ALA A 100 -9.12 27.44 11.27
C ALA A 100 -9.90 26.53 10.28
N ALA A 101 -10.10 25.26 10.61
CA ALA A 101 -10.91 24.33 9.80
C ALA A 101 -12.38 24.77 9.72
N GLN A 102 -12.96 25.21 10.83
CA GLN A 102 -14.33 25.73 10.85
C GLN A 102 -14.46 27.00 9.99
N GLN A 103 -13.49 27.90 10.08
CA GLN A 103 -13.54 29.19 9.37
C GLN A 103 -13.28 29.06 7.86
N HIS A 104 -12.32 28.21 7.46
CA HIS A 104 -11.84 28.14 6.09
C HIS A 104 -12.33 26.93 5.29
N LEU A 105 -12.79 25.86 5.97
CA LEU A 105 -13.37 24.67 5.33
C LEU A 105 -14.84 24.44 5.69
N GLY A 106 -15.41 25.20 6.65
CA GLY A 106 -16.74 24.95 7.17
C GLY A 106 -16.88 23.63 7.96
N GLN A 107 -15.76 23.04 8.39
CA GLN A 107 -15.72 21.73 9.03
C GLN A 107 -15.17 21.83 10.44
N GLN A 108 -15.95 21.35 11.41
CA GLN A 108 -15.46 21.20 12.79
C GLN A 108 -15.07 19.74 13.05
N PRO A 109 -13.87 19.48 13.57
CA PRO A 109 -13.44 18.13 13.90
C PRO A 109 -14.31 17.49 14.98
N PHE A 110 -14.65 16.22 14.79
CA PHE A 110 -15.32 15.42 15.81
C PHE A 110 -14.31 14.87 16.83
N ASP A 111 -14.77 14.52 18.03
CA ASP A 111 -13.95 13.92 19.09
C ASP A 111 -13.15 12.70 18.62
N ALA A 112 -13.77 11.84 17.78
CA ALA A 112 -13.09 10.69 17.19
C ALA A 112 -11.88 11.09 16.32
N GLN A 113 -11.98 12.21 15.58
CA GLN A 113 -10.89 12.73 14.75
C GLN A 113 -9.78 13.35 15.63
N LEU A 114 -10.13 14.06 16.71
CA LEU A 114 -9.16 14.59 17.69
C LEU A 114 -8.36 13.44 18.34
N ILE A 115 -9.05 12.37 18.74
CA ILE A 115 -8.41 11.18 19.34
C ILE A 115 -7.50 10.47 18.31
N ALA A 116 -7.95 10.35 17.05
CA ALA A 116 -7.16 9.76 15.98
C ALA A 116 -5.91 10.57 15.67
N ALA A 117 -6.04 11.89 15.49
CA ALA A 117 -4.93 12.81 15.26
C ALA A 117 -3.91 12.76 16.42
N ARG A 118 -4.38 12.73 17.67
CA ARG A 118 -3.51 12.55 18.84
C ARG A 118 -2.72 11.25 18.77
N ALA A 119 -3.35 10.13 18.40
CA ALA A 119 -2.66 8.85 18.26
C ALA A 119 -1.52 8.95 17.23
N VAL A 120 -1.75 9.61 16.09
CA VAL A 120 -0.73 9.85 15.06
C VAL A 120 0.42 10.70 15.59
N VAL A 121 0.12 11.81 16.28
CA VAL A 121 1.14 12.66 16.91
C VAL A 121 1.93 11.91 17.99
N GLU A 122 1.35 10.91 18.66
CA GLU A 122 2.00 10.03 19.64
C GLU A 122 2.82 8.88 18.99
N ASN A 123 3.06 8.88 17.67
CA ASN A 123 3.73 7.81 16.90
C ASN A 123 2.97 6.48 16.96
N ARG A 124 1.70 6.49 16.68
CA ARG A 124 0.82 5.32 16.64
C ARG A 124 0.04 5.27 15.34
N LEU A 125 -0.50 4.12 15.05
CA LEU A 125 -1.48 3.93 13.99
C LEU A 125 -2.90 4.00 14.58
N ALA A 126 -3.75 4.84 14.00
CA ALA A 126 -5.14 4.95 14.38
C ALA A 126 -6.02 4.10 13.44
N GLU A 127 -6.67 3.05 13.98
CA GLU A 127 -7.72 2.36 13.23
C GLU A 127 -9.01 3.16 13.35
N MET A 128 -9.31 3.93 12.31
CA MET A 128 -10.48 4.77 12.18
C MET A 128 -11.32 4.29 11.00
N ALA A 129 -12.58 3.97 11.23
CA ALA A 129 -13.43 3.40 10.19
C ALA A 129 -13.51 4.29 8.94
N THR A 130 -13.73 3.66 7.79
CA THR A 130 -13.94 4.39 6.54
C THR A 130 -15.16 5.29 6.63
N GLY A 131 -15.07 6.52 6.09
CA GLY A 131 -16.15 7.51 6.16
C GLY A 131 -16.19 8.38 7.43
N GLU A 132 -15.35 8.14 8.43
CA GLU A 132 -15.28 8.95 9.67
C GLU A 132 -14.45 10.24 9.52
N GLY A 133 -13.98 10.58 8.31
CA GLY A 133 -13.25 11.82 8.01
C GLY A 133 -11.76 11.77 8.41
N LYS A 134 -11.03 10.74 7.99
CA LYS A 134 -9.59 10.58 8.22
C LYS A 134 -8.78 11.81 7.76
N THR A 135 -9.16 12.44 6.66
CA THR A 135 -8.46 13.59 6.07
C THR A 135 -8.29 14.74 7.06
N LEU A 136 -9.33 15.06 7.85
CA LEU A 136 -9.23 16.13 8.85
C LEU A 136 -8.37 15.73 10.05
N ALA A 137 -8.40 14.45 10.45
CA ALA A 137 -7.50 13.93 11.49
C ALA A 137 -6.03 13.98 11.05
N ILE A 138 -5.74 13.70 9.78
CA ILE A 138 -4.41 13.85 9.16
C ILE A 138 -4.00 15.31 9.18
N ALA A 139 -4.89 16.22 8.78
CA ALA A 139 -4.61 17.65 8.76
C ALA A 139 -4.26 18.22 10.14
N LEU A 140 -4.99 17.80 11.19
CA LEU A 140 -4.68 18.14 12.59
C LEU A 140 -3.27 17.70 12.99
N ALA A 141 -2.89 16.46 12.68
CA ALA A 141 -1.58 15.92 13.00
C ALA A 141 -0.45 16.59 12.20
N ALA A 142 -0.66 16.80 10.88
CA ALA A 142 0.31 17.45 10.00
C ALA A 142 0.55 18.90 10.37
N ALA A 143 -0.52 19.67 10.60
CA ALA A 143 -0.41 21.06 11.04
C ALA A 143 0.31 21.18 12.40
N THR A 144 0.04 20.25 13.34
CA THR A 144 0.72 20.24 14.64
C THR A 144 2.22 20.00 14.50
N ALA A 145 2.61 19.07 13.63
CA ALA A 145 4.03 18.82 13.34
C ALA A 145 4.70 20.04 12.69
N ALA A 146 4.06 20.62 11.68
CA ALA A 146 4.57 21.78 10.97
C ALA A 146 4.68 23.02 11.86
N LEU A 147 3.69 23.30 12.71
CA LEU A 147 3.72 24.39 13.71
C LEU A 147 4.85 24.20 14.73
N ALA A 148 5.21 22.95 15.03
CA ALA A 148 6.36 22.62 15.88
C ALA A 148 7.72 22.71 15.14
N GLY A 149 7.74 23.15 13.86
CA GLY A 149 8.94 23.29 13.05
C GLY A 149 9.43 21.99 12.42
N MET A 150 8.63 20.92 12.45
CA MET A 150 8.96 19.63 11.83
C MET A 150 8.31 19.52 10.45
N PRO A 151 9.08 19.40 9.35
CA PRO A 151 8.51 19.05 8.06
C PRO A 151 7.72 17.74 8.14
N ALA A 152 6.50 17.76 7.62
CA ALA A 152 5.62 16.60 7.63
C ALA A 152 5.38 16.09 6.20
N HIS A 153 5.67 14.81 5.98
CA HIS A 153 5.29 14.10 4.75
C HIS A 153 3.97 13.36 4.99
N VAL A 154 2.91 13.75 4.28
CA VAL A 154 1.64 13.05 4.28
C VAL A 154 1.64 12.09 3.09
N VAL A 155 1.68 10.80 3.42
CA VAL A 155 1.85 9.73 2.43
C VAL A 155 0.48 9.16 2.09
N THR A 156 0.09 9.26 0.81
CA THR A 156 -1.21 8.80 0.30
C THR A 156 -1.05 7.66 -0.71
N ALA A 157 -2.17 7.05 -1.12
CA ALA A 157 -2.14 5.87 -1.97
C ALA A 157 -1.90 6.15 -3.46
N ASN A 158 -2.30 7.33 -3.98
CA ASN A 158 -2.15 7.68 -5.40
C ASN A 158 -2.05 9.19 -5.62
N ASP A 159 -1.64 9.60 -6.83
CA ASP A 159 -1.43 10.99 -7.21
C ASP A 159 -2.71 11.83 -7.19
N TYR A 160 -3.87 11.23 -7.48
CA TYR A 160 -5.16 11.91 -7.38
C TYR A 160 -5.44 12.37 -5.94
N LEU A 161 -5.23 11.50 -4.96
CA LEU A 161 -5.42 11.84 -3.55
C LEU A 161 -4.39 12.88 -3.08
N VAL A 162 -3.15 12.80 -3.56
CA VAL A 162 -2.11 13.81 -3.29
C VAL A 162 -2.61 15.21 -3.68
N HIS A 163 -3.07 15.38 -4.93
CA HIS A 163 -3.56 16.67 -5.42
C HIS A 163 -4.85 17.13 -4.75
N ARG A 164 -5.82 16.23 -4.61
CA ARG A 164 -7.11 16.53 -3.99
C ARG A 164 -6.93 17.05 -2.57
N ASP A 165 -6.21 16.30 -1.74
CA ASP A 165 -6.09 16.61 -0.31
C ASP A 165 -5.21 17.84 -0.08
N ALA A 166 -4.10 17.98 -0.82
CA ALA A 166 -3.26 19.17 -0.75
C ALA A 166 -4.02 20.44 -1.17
N THR A 167 -4.84 20.36 -2.22
CA THR A 167 -5.64 21.49 -2.71
C THR A 167 -6.78 21.83 -1.76
N GLN A 168 -7.53 20.83 -1.30
CA GLN A 168 -8.66 21.01 -0.40
C GLN A 168 -8.25 21.59 0.95
N LEU A 169 -7.07 21.20 1.47
CA LEU A 169 -6.61 21.62 2.79
C LEU A 169 -5.70 22.87 2.75
N ARG A 170 -5.35 23.36 1.57
CA ARG A 170 -4.53 24.57 1.40
C ARG A 170 -5.06 25.78 2.14
N PRO A 171 -6.36 26.13 2.10
CA PRO A 171 -6.90 27.28 2.84
C PRO A 171 -6.69 27.15 4.36
N LEU A 172 -6.87 25.94 4.91
CA LEU A 172 -6.62 25.66 6.33
C LEU A 172 -5.15 25.89 6.70
N TYR A 173 -4.22 25.33 5.92
CA TYR A 173 -2.80 25.47 6.20
C TYR A 173 -2.31 26.92 6.04
N ALA A 174 -2.79 27.62 5.01
CA ALA A 174 -2.49 29.02 4.78
C ALA A 174 -2.94 29.92 5.96
N ALA A 175 -4.12 29.66 6.52
CA ALA A 175 -4.62 30.37 7.71
C ALA A 175 -3.74 30.17 8.95
N LEU A 176 -2.99 29.08 9.00
CA LEU A 176 -1.99 28.79 10.05
C LEU A 176 -0.58 29.26 9.69
N GLY A 177 -0.43 29.99 8.57
CA GLY A 177 0.87 30.43 8.05
C GLY A 177 1.78 29.27 7.68
N LEU A 178 1.22 28.14 7.19
CA LEU A 178 1.93 26.95 6.76
C LEU A 178 1.83 26.80 5.23
N ARG A 179 2.93 26.40 4.61
CA ARG A 179 2.99 26.10 3.19
C ARG A 179 2.76 24.61 2.96
N VAL A 180 1.97 24.29 1.93
CA VAL A 180 1.70 22.91 1.51
C VAL A 180 2.17 22.68 0.08
N GLY A 181 2.93 21.61 -0.12
CA GLY A 181 3.37 21.10 -1.42
C GLY A 181 2.72 19.75 -1.74
N ALA A 182 2.71 19.42 -3.03
CA ALA A 182 2.30 18.12 -3.55
C ALA A 182 3.39 17.60 -4.48
N VAL A 183 3.73 16.32 -4.39
CA VAL A 183 4.69 15.64 -5.27
C VAL A 183 4.00 14.48 -5.94
N VAL A 184 3.98 14.49 -7.26
CA VAL A 184 3.42 13.44 -8.10
C VAL A 184 4.45 12.92 -9.11
N GLN A 185 4.12 11.83 -9.76
CA GLN A 185 5.04 11.17 -10.70
C GLN A 185 5.46 12.09 -11.86
N ALA A 186 4.56 12.96 -12.34
CA ALA A 186 4.82 13.85 -13.46
C ALA A 186 5.74 15.05 -13.14
N ASP A 187 6.01 15.33 -11.86
CA ASP A 187 6.80 16.49 -11.46
C ASP A 187 8.28 16.32 -11.79
N ASP A 188 8.88 17.40 -12.30
CA ASP A 188 10.33 17.50 -12.49
C ASP A 188 11.09 17.71 -11.17
N THR A 189 12.41 17.67 -11.23
CA THR A 189 13.26 17.82 -10.05
C THR A 189 13.09 19.17 -9.36
N ALA A 190 12.87 20.25 -10.11
CA ALA A 190 12.69 21.59 -9.56
C ALA A 190 11.36 21.74 -8.83
N GLY A 191 10.27 21.25 -9.43
CA GLY A 191 8.96 21.20 -8.80
C GLY A 191 8.95 20.37 -7.53
N ARG A 192 9.60 19.20 -7.53
CA ARG A 192 9.78 18.35 -6.34
C ARG A 192 10.54 19.08 -5.23
N ALA A 193 11.66 19.76 -5.54
CA ALA A 193 12.43 20.51 -4.57
C ALA A 193 11.61 21.63 -3.93
N LEU A 194 10.80 22.36 -4.72
CA LEU A 194 9.88 23.38 -4.20
C LEU A 194 8.81 22.78 -3.28
N ALA A 195 8.23 21.63 -3.65
CA ALA A 195 7.22 20.95 -2.84
C ALA A 195 7.78 20.43 -1.52
N TYR A 196 8.96 19.78 -1.53
CA TYR A 196 9.65 19.37 -0.30
C TYR A 196 10.18 20.54 0.52
N GLY A 197 10.33 21.73 -0.09
CA GLY A 197 10.62 22.99 0.57
C GLY A 197 9.47 23.53 1.44
N CYS A 198 8.25 22.98 1.32
CA CYS A 198 7.09 23.35 2.12
C CYS A 198 7.13 22.73 3.53
N ASP A 199 6.25 23.22 4.42
CA ASP A 199 6.13 22.73 5.79
C ASP A 199 5.41 21.38 5.84
N ILE A 200 4.48 21.16 4.91
CA ILE A 200 3.73 19.91 4.73
C ILE A 200 3.82 19.53 3.26
N THR A 201 4.20 18.28 2.98
CA THR A 201 4.28 17.75 1.62
C THR A 201 3.41 16.51 1.50
N TYR A 202 2.42 16.56 0.60
CA TYR A 202 1.64 15.40 0.18
C TYR A 202 2.38 14.66 -0.92
N VAL A 203 2.51 13.34 -0.79
CA VAL A 203 3.31 12.53 -1.71
C VAL A 203 2.84 11.07 -1.68
N THR A 204 3.01 10.32 -2.76
CA THR A 204 2.80 8.86 -2.71
C THR A 204 4.00 8.15 -2.06
N ALA A 205 3.75 6.98 -1.46
CA ALA A 205 4.82 6.20 -0.82
C ALA A 205 5.95 5.86 -1.81
N LYS A 206 5.57 5.55 -3.04
CA LYS A 206 6.51 5.19 -4.11
C LYS A 206 7.44 6.37 -4.47
N GLU A 207 6.87 7.53 -4.77
CA GLU A 207 7.65 8.72 -5.16
C GLU A 207 8.58 9.17 -4.03
N LEU A 208 8.07 9.19 -2.79
CA LEU A 208 8.87 9.55 -1.60
C LEU A 208 10.10 8.65 -1.43
N VAL A 209 9.95 7.34 -1.61
CA VAL A 209 11.07 6.40 -1.49
C VAL A 209 12.03 6.52 -2.66
N PHE A 210 11.54 6.74 -3.88
CA PHE A 210 12.43 6.98 -5.02
C PHE A 210 13.22 8.29 -4.88
N ASP A 211 12.60 9.35 -4.37
CA ASP A 211 13.31 10.61 -4.10
C ASP A 211 14.37 10.43 -3.01
N TYR A 212 14.06 9.63 -1.97
CA TYR A 212 15.04 9.24 -0.96
C TYR A 212 16.23 8.44 -1.56
N LEU A 213 15.95 7.50 -2.46
CA LEU A 213 17.01 6.74 -3.14
C LEU A 213 17.85 7.62 -4.08
N ARG A 214 17.20 8.56 -4.79
CA ARG A 214 17.90 9.55 -5.64
C ARG A 214 18.84 10.42 -4.80
N ASP A 215 18.37 10.92 -3.66
CA ASP A 215 19.20 11.65 -2.72
C ASP A 215 20.39 10.82 -2.20
N GLY A 216 20.18 9.53 -1.96
CA GLY A 216 21.21 8.61 -1.49
C GLY A 216 22.34 8.35 -2.49
N VAL A 217 22.06 8.43 -3.80
CA VAL A 217 23.03 8.21 -4.89
C VAL A 217 23.54 9.53 -5.50
N ALA A 218 22.96 10.64 -5.14
CA ALA A 218 23.38 11.94 -5.63
C ALA A 218 24.80 12.29 -5.12
N PRO A 219 25.64 12.98 -5.93
CA PRO A 219 26.94 13.46 -5.52
C PRO A 219 26.87 14.27 -4.21
N ALA A 220 27.98 14.29 -3.45
CA ALA A 220 28.01 14.98 -2.14
C ALA A 220 27.80 16.50 -2.26
N ASP A 221 28.13 17.07 -3.40
CA ASP A 221 28.00 18.48 -3.75
C ASP A 221 26.65 18.82 -4.41
N ALA A 222 25.79 17.83 -4.67
CA ALA A 222 24.47 18.07 -5.23
C ALA A 222 23.44 18.44 -4.12
N PRO A 223 22.49 19.34 -4.42
CA PRO A 223 21.41 19.66 -3.48
C PRO A 223 20.50 18.44 -3.28
N ARG A 224 20.05 18.24 -2.05
CA ARG A 224 19.10 17.16 -1.71
C ARG A 224 17.67 17.62 -1.95
N LEU A 225 16.82 16.69 -2.38
CA LEU A 225 15.38 16.92 -2.51
C LEU A 225 14.72 16.99 -1.12
N LEU A 226 15.00 16.00 -0.27
CA LEU A 226 14.41 15.90 1.05
C LEU A 226 15.20 16.71 2.07
N ARG A 227 14.49 17.43 2.96
CA ARG A 227 15.10 18.19 4.07
C ARG A 227 15.24 17.37 5.35
N GLY A 228 14.89 16.10 5.33
CA GLY A 228 14.97 15.18 6.46
C GLY A 228 13.72 14.33 6.62
N LEU A 229 13.90 13.21 7.30
CA LEU A 229 12.82 12.28 7.62
C LEU A 229 12.27 12.59 9.02
N CYS A 230 11.68 13.79 9.18
CA CYS A 230 11.23 14.31 10.48
C CYS A 230 9.94 13.64 10.92
N MET A 231 8.85 13.79 10.17
CA MET A 231 7.57 13.13 10.45
C MET A 231 6.93 12.59 9.18
N ALA A 232 6.49 11.33 9.21
CA ALA A 232 5.61 10.77 8.21
C ALA A 232 4.24 10.45 8.82
N ILE A 233 3.18 10.81 8.08
CA ILE A 233 1.80 10.48 8.37
C ILE A 233 1.28 9.65 7.21
N VAL A 234 1.02 8.37 7.44
CA VAL A 234 0.63 7.42 6.38
C VAL A 234 -0.89 7.28 6.36
N ASP A 235 -1.52 7.75 5.30
CA ASP A 235 -2.93 7.45 5.04
C ASP A 235 -3.07 6.07 4.40
N GLU A 236 -4.17 5.39 4.68
CA GLU A 236 -4.38 3.98 4.32
C GLU A 236 -3.15 3.11 4.67
N ALA A 237 -2.70 3.23 5.92
CA ALA A 237 -1.44 2.64 6.39
C ALA A 237 -1.34 1.12 6.23
N ASP A 238 -2.45 0.38 6.17
CA ASP A 238 -2.46 -1.05 5.86
C ASP A 238 -2.10 -1.32 4.39
N ALA A 239 -2.54 -0.45 3.46
CA ALA A 239 -2.14 -0.57 2.08
C ALA A 239 -0.63 -0.44 1.90
N ILE A 240 -0.10 0.65 2.40
CA ILE A 240 1.30 1.05 2.17
C ILE A 240 2.25 0.16 2.98
N LEU A 241 1.97 -0.03 4.28
CA LEU A 241 2.88 -0.73 5.18
C LEU A 241 2.78 -2.26 5.12
N ILE A 242 1.70 -2.81 4.57
CA ILE A 242 1.47 -4.26 4.49
C ILE A 242 1.31 -4.73 3.04
N ASP A 243 0.32 -4.19 2.28
CA ASP A 243 -0.02 -4.70 0.96
C ASP A 243 1.06 -4.41 -0.08
N GLU A 244 1.51 -3.18 -0.17
CA GLU A 244 2.55 -2.75 -1.10
C GLU A 244 3.96 -3.12 -0.63
N ALA A 245 4.12 -3.47 0.65
CA ALA A 245 5.40 -3.85 1.23
C ALA A 245 5.84 -5.29 0.89
N ARG A 246 5.52 -5.78 -0.32
CA ARG A 246 5.84 -7.15 -0.79
C ARG A 246 7.04 -7.22 -1.72
N VAL A 247 7.46 -6.08 -2.25
CA VAL A 247 8.60 -5.98 -3.18
C VAL A 247 9.52 -4.83 -2.76
N PRO A 248 10.84 -4.92 -3.03
CA PRO A 248 11.73 -3.79 -2.82
C PRO A 248 11.49 -2.74 -3.89
N LEU A 249 11.77 -1.48 -3.56
CA LEU A 249 11.86 -0.39 -4.53
C LEU A 249 13.31 -0.33 -5.00
N ILE A 250 13.48 -0.40 -6.32
CA ILE A 250 14.79 -0.53 -6.97
C ILE A 250 15.01 0.67 -7.88
N LEU A 251 16.06 1.43 -7.61
CA LEU A 251 16.56 2.47 -8.51
C LEU A 251 17.61 1.84 -9.42
N SER A 252 17.34 1.85 -10.71
CA SER A 252 18.23 1.26 -11.73
C SER A 252 18.69 2.31 -12.72
N GLN A 253 19.88 2.12 -13.26
CA GLN A 253 20.43 2.93 -14.34
C GLN A 253 20.76 2.01 -15.53
N PRO A 254 20.59 2.48 -16.77
CA PRO A 254 21.04 1.74 -17.93
C PRO A 254 22.55 1.43 -17.84
N SER A 255 22.92 0.16 -18.00
CA SER A 255 24.30 -0.26 -18.10
C SER A 255 24.74 -0.34 -19.57
N ASP A 256 26.03 -0.54 -19.81
CA ASP A 256 26.56 -0.66 -21.17
C ASP A 256 25.89 -1.82 -21.92
N MET A 257 25.23 -1.48 -23.04
CA MET A 257 24.41 -2.43 -23.82
C MET A 257 25.22 -3.54 -24.45
N ALA A 258 26.43 -3.24 -24.94
CA ALA A 258 27.26 -4.22 -25.65
C ALA A 258 27.77 -5.32 -24.72
N GLU A 259 28.20 -4.93 -23.52
CA GLU A 259 28.70 -5.87 -22.51
C GLU A 259 27.59 -6.78 -21.95
N ALA A 260 26.44 -6.18 -21.65
CA ALA A 260 25.27 -6.91 -21.12
C ALA A 260 24.72 -7.93 -22.13
N HIS A 261 24.64 -7.56 -23.41
CA HIS A 261 24.16 -8.45 -24.47
C HIS A 261 25.14 -9.60 -24.74
N GLY A 262 26.44 -9.33 -24.76
CA GLY A 262 27.47 -10.36 -24.88
C GLY A 262 27.40 -11.39 -23.77
N HIS A 263 27.17 -10.96 -22.53
CA HIS A 263 26.99 -11.87 -21.39
C HIS A 263 25.72 -12.71 -21.49
N ALA A 264 24.60 -12.12 -21.93
CA ALA A 264 23.33 -12.84 -22.09
C ALA A 264 23.43 -13.91 -23.18
N ASP A 265 23.99 -13.58 -24.33
CA ASP A 265 24.20 -14.52 -25.43
C ASP A 265 25.14 -15.68 -25.03
N GLN A 266 26.23 -15.37 -24.34
CA GLN A 266 27.14 -16.38 -23.84
C GLN A 266 26.48 -17.33 -22.82
N ALA A 267 25.68 -16.78 -21.90
CA ALA A 267 24.92 -17.58 -20.93
C ALA A 267 23.91 -18.50 -21.61
N LEU A 268 23.17 -18.00 -22.61
CA LEU A 268 22.21 -18.79 -23.39
C LEU A 268 22.89 -19.90 -24.19
N ARG A 269 23.99 -19.60 -24.89
CA ARG A 269 24.77 -20.62 -25.63
C ARG A 269 25.20 -21.73 -24.70
N TYR A 270 25.71 -21.38 -23.52
CA TYR A 270 26.14 -22.39 -22.56
C TYR A 270 24.96 -23.18 -21.98
N ALA A 271 23.88 -22.50 -21.60
CA ALA A 271 22.67 -23.13 -21.06
C ALA A 271 22.07 -24.19 -22.02
N ARG A 272 22.12 -23.93 -23.34
CA ARG A 272 21.68 -24.88 -24.37
C ARG A 272 22.51 -26.18 -24.42
N THR A 273 23.72 -26.22 -23.87
CA THR A 273 24.57 -27.40 -23.82
C THR A 273 24.30 -28.28 -22.60
N LEU A 274 23.58 -27.80 -21.62
CA LEU A 274 23.29 -28.51 -20.37
C LEU A 274 22.08 -29.44 -20.51
N ARG A 275 22.14 -30.58 -19.79
CA ARG A 275 21.13 -31.64 -19.84
C ARG A 275 20.16 -31.54 -18.64
N PRO A 276 18.83 -31.56 -18.86
CA PRO A 276 17.86 -31.63 -17.78
C PRO A 276 18.11 -32.82 -16.86
N ALA A 277 17.77 -32.69 -15.59
CA ALA A 277 17.91 -33.67 -14.51
C ALA A 277 19.36 -34.04 -14.15
N THR A 278 20.30 -34.00 -15.10
CA THR A 278 21.70 -34.31 -14.85
C THR A 278 22.48 -33.06 -14.42
N ASP A 279 22.38 -31.97 -15.20
CA ASP A 279 23.17 -30.76 -15.00
C ASP A 279 22.36 -29.69 -14.25
N PHE A 280 21.01 -29.69 -14.36
CA PHE A 280 20.15 -28.73 -13.71
C PHE A 280 18.75 -29.31 -13.38
N SER A 281 18.06 -28.66 -12.47
CA SER A 281 16.66 -28.88 -12.10
C SER A 281 15.82 -27.62 -12.29
N LEU A 282 14.58 -27.79 -12.75
CA LEU A 282 13.62 -26.70 -12.94
C LEU A 282 12.61 -26.66 -11.79
N GLN A 283 12.28 -25.47 -11.32
CA GLN A 283 11.27 -25.22 -10.32
C GLN A 283 10.16 -24.38 -10.94
N ALA A 284 9.11 -25.03 -11.43
CA ALA A 284 8.00 -24.38 -12.15
C ALA A 284 7.24 -23.36 -11.29
N GLU A 285 7.05 -23.65 -9.99
CA GLU A 285 6.34 -22.75 -9.07
C GLU A 285 7.02 -21.39 -8.86
N SER A 286 8.34 -21.37 -8.91
CA SER A 286 9.16 -20.15 -8.71
C SER A 286 9.77 -19.61 -10.00
N LEU A 287 9.43 -20.19 -11.17
CA LEU A 287 10.01 -19.89 -12.48
C LEU A 287 11.55 -19.80 -12.43
N SER A 288 12.20 -20.70 -11.72
CA SER A 288 13.64 -20.70 -11.49
C SER A 288 14.30 -22.03 -11.84
N ALA A 289 15.59 -21.98 -12.18
CA ALA A 289 16.41 -23.15 -12.43
C ALA A 289 17.57 -23.21 -11.44
N ARG A 290 18.03 -24.41 -11.10
CA ARG A 290 19.20 -24.62 -10.24
C ARG A 290 20.16 -25.60 -10.88
N LEU A 291 21.46 -25.29 -10.85
CA LEU A 291 22.50 -26.21 -11.28
C LEU A 291 22.71 -27.31 -10.23
N THR A 292 22.88 -28.54 -10.68
CA THR A 292 23.36 -29.65 -9.85
C THR A 292 24.86 -29.52 -9.61
N ALA A 293 25.42 -30.31 -8.69
CA ALA A 293 26.86 -30.36 -8.47
C ALA A 293 27.62 -30.76 -9.76
N THR A 294 27.01 -31.55 -10.65
CA THR A 294 27.57 -31.92 -11.95
C THR A 294 27.57 -30.74 -12.91
N GLY A 295 26.46 -30.00 -13.00
CA GLY A 295 26.34 -28.79 -13.81
C GLY A 295 27.33 -27.70 -13.36
N GLN A 296 27.48 -27.50 -12.06
CA GLN A 296 28.47 -26.55 -11.52
C GLN A 296 29.89 -26.88 -11.90
N ARG A 297 30.29 -28.16 -11.77
CA ARG A 297 31.63 -28.63 -12.19
C ARG A 297 31.86 -28.46 -13.68
N ARG A 298 30.86 -28.75 -14.50
CA ARG A 298 30.91 -28.58 -15.96
C ARG A 298 31.03 -27.10 -16.33
N LEU A 299 30.27 -26.21 -15.68
CA LEU A 299 30.38 -24.76 -15.87
C LEU A 299 31.75 -24.22 -15.45
N ALA A 300 32.32 -24.70 -14.34
CA ALA A 300 33.63 -24.28 -13.89
C ALA A 300 34.74 -24.66 -14.90
N ARG A 301 34.66 -25.86 -15.50
CA ARG A 301 35.62 -26.31 -16.55
C ARG A 301 35.49 -25.46 -17.82
N ALA A 302 34.26 -25.17 -18.26
CA ALA A 302 34.06 -24.34 -19.43
C ALA A 302 34.55 -22.90 -19.22
N ALA A 303 34.40 -22.36 -18.02
CA ALA A 303 34.92 -21.04 -17.68
C ALA A 303 36.44 -20.96 -17.64
N ALA A 304 37.11 -22.04 -17.25
CA ALA A 304 38.56 -22.13 -17.23
C ALA A 304 39.18 -22.19 -18.63
N SER A 305 38.44 -22.60 -19.67
CA SER A 305 38.88 -22.64 -21.06
C SER A 305 38.68 -21.34 -21.85
N LEU A 306 38.10 -20.30 -21.22
CA LEU A 306 37.85 -19.00 -21.87
C LEU A 306 39.02 -18.04 -21.57
N ASP A 307 40.14 -18.19 -22.27
CA ASP A 307 41.26 -17.26 -22.21
C ASP A 307 41.03 -16.08 -23.16
N GLY A 308 41.06 -14.85 -22.64
CA GLY A 308 41.43 -13.64 -23.42
C GLY A 308 40.32 -12.71 -23.94
N ALA A 309 39.03 -12.92 -23.69
CA ALA A 309 38.00 -11.97 -24.15
C ALA A 309 37.59 -10.93 -23.08
N SER A 310 37.22 -9.71 -23.49
CA SER A 310 36.76 -8.61 -22.63
C SER A 310 35.59 -9.00 -21.71
N SER A 311 34.76 -9.95 -22.13
CA SER A 311 33.66 -10.53 -21.33
C SER A 311 34.16 -11.48 -20.20
N ALA A 312 35.46 -11.78 -20.14
CA ALA A 312 36.03 -12.73 -19.21
C ALA A 312 35.98 -12.32 -17.73
N ALA A 313 35.88 -11.03 -17.40
CA ALA A 313 35.87 -10.56 -16.02
C ALA A 313 34.62 -11.02 -15.25
N ALA A 314 33.43 -10.88 -15.82
CA ALA A 314 32.17 -11.31 -15.18
C ALA A 314 32.06 -12.86 -15.14
N TRP A 315 32.58 -13.56 -16.14
CA TRP A 315 32.65 -15.04 -16.16
C TRP A 315 33.66 -15.63 -15.20
N ARG A 316 34.67 -14.86 -14.78
CA ARG A 316 35.62 -15.28 -13.72
C ARG A 316 34.94 -15.37 -12.35
N ASN A 317 33.95 -14.52 -12.08
CA ASN A 317 33.19 -14.60 -10.82
C ASN A 317 32.24 -15.80 -10.86
N ARG A 318 32.48 -16.77 -9.98
CA ARG A 318 31.68 -17.99 -9.88
C ARG A 318 30.19 -17.72 -9.67
N LEU A 319 29.84 -16.83 -8.76
CA LEU A 319 28.45 -16.53 -8.41
C LEU A 319 27.71 -15.86 -9.58
N HIS A 320 28.36 -14.92 -10.27
CA HIS A 320 27.77 -14.25 -11.42
C HIS A 320 27.50 -15.21 -12.57
N ARG A 321 28.43 -16.08 -12.94
CA ARG A 321 28.23 -17.04 -14.04
C ARG A 321 27.20 -18.11 -13.69
N GLU A 322 27.20 -18.65 -12.44
CA GLU A 322 26.18 -19.60 -12.00
C GLU A 322 24.79 -18.96 -12.05
N HIS A 323 24.66 -17.71 -11.60
CA HIS A 323 23.41 -16.96 -11.66
C HIS A 323 22.96 -16.72 -13.11
N ALA A 324 23.85 -16.23 -13.97
CA ALA A 324 23.55 -15.99 -15.38
C ALA A 324 23.07 -17.25 -16.11
N VAL A 325 23.73 -18.40 -15.87
CA VAL A 325 23.35 -19.68 -16.48
C VAL A 325 22.02 -20.19 -15.91
N CYS A 326 21.77 -20.06 -14.60
CA CYS A 326 20.49 -20.44 -14.00
C CYS A 326 19.34 -19.58 -14.58
N THR A 327 19.55 -18.27 -14.73
CA THR A 327 18.55 -17.37 -15.35
C THR A 327 18.34 -17.69 -16.82
N ALA A 328 19.40 -18.06 -17.57
CA ALA A 328 19.31 -18.49 -18.96
C ALA A 328 18.51 -19.80 -19.11
N LEU A 329 18.74 -20.78 -18.22
CA LEU A 329 17.95 -22.02 -18.17
C LEU A 329 16.46 -21.73 -17.88
N ALA A 330 16.18 -20.82 -16.96
CA ALA A 330 14.80 -20.39 -16.69
C ALA A 330 14.17 -19.72 -17.94
N ALA A 331 14.88 -18.80 -18.59
CA ALA A 331 14.42 -18.14 -19.83
C ALA A 331 14.12 -19.14 -20.96
N LEU A 332 14.94 -20.19 -21.10
CA LEU A 332 14.77 -21.21 -22.14
C LEU A 332 13.58 -22.14 -21.88
N HIS A 333 13.39 -22.57 -20.64
CA HIS A 333 12.51 -23.67 -20.30
C HIS A 333 11.22 -23.27 -19.58
N LEU A 334 11.18 -22.13 -18.90
CA LEU A 334 10.07 -21.72 -18.05
C LEU A 334 9.34 -20.47 -18.54
N TYR A 335 10.00 -19.64 -19.37
CA TYR A 335 9.38 -18.45 -19.95
C TYR A 335 8.98 -18.72 -21.40
N SER A 336 7.68 -18.78 -21.68
CA SER A 336 7.12 -19.09 -22.99
C SER A 336 6.42 -17.88 -23.58
N ARG A 337 6.56 -17.71 -24.91
CA ARG A 337 5.85 -16.71 -25.67
C ARG A 337 4.33 -16.95 -25.55
N ASP A 338 3.56 -15.85 -25.58
CA ASP A 338 2.10 -15.80 -25.44
C ASP A 338 1.55 -16.24 -24.07
N ARG A 339 2.46 -16.52 -23.11
CA ARG A 339 2.10 -16.85 -21.74
C ARG A 339 2.68 -15.84 -20.74
N GLN A 340 4.00 -15.70 -20.67
CA GLN A 340 4.69 -14.71 -19.82
C GLN A 340 5.04 -13.43 -20.55
N TYR A 341 5.19 -13.49 -21.89
CA TYR A 341 5.53 -12.33 -22.72
C TYR A 341 5.00 -12.49 -24.14
N ILE A 342 4.92 -11.34 -24.85
CA ILE A 342 4.69 -11.29 -26.29
C ILE A 342 5.86 -10.58 -26.95
N VAL A 343 6.05 -10.82 -28.26
CA VAL A 343 6.94 -10.03 -29.10
C VAL A 343 6.09 -9.13 -29.98
N ARG A 344 6.24 -7.82 -29.79
CA ARG A 344 5.52 -6.79 -30.54
C ARG A 344 6.52 -5.75 -31.03
N ASP A 345 6.49 -5.41 -32.31
CA ASP A 345 7.37 -4.42 -32.94
C ASP A 345 8.87 -4.69 -32.67
N GLY A 346 9.28 -5.98 -32.71
CA GLY A 346 10.66 -6.40 -32.42
C GLY A 346 11.12 -6.24 -30.99
N LYS A 347 10.19 -6.03 -30.04
CA LYS A 347 10.47 -5.89 -28.60
C LYS A 347 9.71 -6.92 -27.80
N VAL A 348 10.35 -7.40 -26.74
CA VAL A 348 9.72 -8.30 -25.75
C VAL A 348 8.93 -7.44 -24.77
N ALA A 349 7.64 -7.73 -24.62
CA ALA A 349 6.73 -7.08 -23.67
C ALA A 349 6.14 -8.10 -22.71
N ILE A 350 6.18 -7.81 -21.42
CA ILE A 350 5.71 -8.71 -20.34
C ILE A 350 4.18 -8.78 -20.35
N ILE A 351 3.62 -9.97 -20.16
CA ILE A 351 2.20 -10.16 -19.87
C ILE A 351 2.04 -10.22 -18.35
N ASP A 352 1.17 -9.38 -17.80
CA ASP A 352 0.78 -9.45 -16.39
C ASP A 352 -0.13 -10.68 -16.19
N GLU A 353 0.33 -11.63 -15.38
CA GLU A 353 -0.38 -12.90 -15.15
C GLU A 353 -1.76 -12.71 -14.51
N THR A 354 -1.97 -11.60 -13.80
CA THR A 354 -3.24 -11.31 -13.11
C THR A 354 -4.27 -10.71 -14.06
N THR A 355 -3.83 -9.88 -14.99
CA THR A 355 -4.71 -9.13 -15.90
C THR A 355 -4.73 -9.69 -17.33
N GLY A 356 -3.77 -10.54 -17.68
CA GLY A 356 -3.58 -11.05 -19.05
C GLY A 356 -3.17 -9.98 -20.06
N ARG A 357 -2.74 -8.79 -19.60
CA ARG A 357 -2.42 -7.64 -20.45
C ARG A 357 -0.94 -7.38 -20.52
N VAL A 358 -0.55 -6.70 -21.58
CA VAL A 358 0.81 -6.19 -21.75
C VAL A 358 1.08 -5.15 -20.67
N ALA A 359 2.09 -5.39 -19.85
CA ALA A 359 2.55 -4.48 -18.80
C ALA A 359 3.54 -3.47 -19.41
N GLU A 360 3.01 -2.37 -19.96
CA GLU A 360 3.83 -1.32 -20.55
C GLU A 360 4.81 -0.72 -19.53
N GLY A 361 6.05 -0.51 -19.94
CA GLY A 361 7.10 0.09 -19.12
C GLY A 361 7.67 -0.85 -18.04
N ARG A 362 7.27 -2.12 -17.98
CA ARG A 362 7.89 -3.13 -17.11
C ARG A 362 8.95 -3.93 -17.87
N ALA A 363 10.04 -4.25 -17.20
CA ALA A 363 11.09 -5.14 -17.67
C ALA A 363 11.48 -6.11 -16.55
N TRP A 364 11.89 -7.32 -16.90
CA TRP A 364 12.45 -8.24 -15.92
C TRP A 364 13.84 -7.77 -15.46
N SER A 365 14.12 -7.96 -14.19
CA SER A 365 15.40 -7.67 -13.56
C SER A 365 16.41 -8.81 -13.75
N ASN A 366 17.64 -8.58 -13.28
CA ASN A 366 18.70 -9.60 -13.20
C ASN A 366 19.09 -10.23 -14.55
N GLY A 367 19.01 -9.47 -15.65
CA GLY A 367 19.42 -9.93 -16.98
C GLY A 367 18.39 -10.83 -17.69
N LEU A 368 17.27 -11.17 -17.06
CA LEU A 368 16.26 -12.04 -17.67
C LEU A 368 15.62 -11.41 -18.92
N GLN A 369 15.38 -10.10 -18.91
CA GLN A 369 14.85 -9.38 -20.08
C GLN A 369 15.76 -9.58 -21.31
N GLN A 370 17.07 -9.34 -21.16
CA GLN A 370 18.06 -9.49 -22.22
C GLN A 370 18.19 -10.95 -22.68
N LEU A 371 18.07 -11.90 -21.76
CA LEU A 371 18.08 -13.32 -22.09
C LEU A 371 16.87 -13.73 -22.92
N VAL A 372 15.69 -13.23 -22.62
CA VAL A 372 14.49 -13.50 -23.42
C VAL A 372 14.57 -12.78 -24.78
N GLU A 373 15.06 -11.54 -24.83
CA GLU A 373 15.31 -10.82 -26.08
C GLU A 373 16.31 -11.55 -26.98
N CYS A 374 17.43 -12.03 -26.43
CA CYS A 374 18.40 -12.88 -27.15
C CYS A 374 17.78 -14.22 -27.58
N LYS A 375 16.90 -14.82 -26.77
CA LYS A 375 16.18 -16.05 -27.11
C LYS A 375 15.29 -15.85 -28.33
N GLU A 376 14.58 -14.73 -28.41
CA GLU A 376 13.62 -14.38 -29.47
C GLU A 376 14.28 -13.63 -30.66
N GLY A 377 15.58 -13.32 -30.59
CA GLY A 377 16.27 -12.55 -31.63
C GLY A 377 15.82 -11.10 -31.73
N CYS A 378 15.28 -10.54 -30.64
CA CYS A 378 14.87 -9.15 -30.58
C CYS A 378 16.06 -8.20 -30.37
N ALA A 379 15.85 -6.90 -30.71
CA ALA A 379 16.84 -5.88 -30.39
C ALA A 379 17.03 -5.79 -28.86
N PRO A 380 18.29 -5.79 -28.38
CA PRO A 380 18.57 -5.76 -26.96
C PRO A 380 18.15 -4.45 -26.32
N THR A 381 17.45 -4.52 -25.19
CA THR A 381 17.24 -3.36 -24.33
C THR A 381 18.44 -3.17 -23.38
N PRO A 382 18.72 -1.92 -22.94
CA PRO A 382 19.79 -1.68 -21.98
C PRO A 382 19.58 -2.55 -20.74
N ALA A 383 20.62 -3.27 -20.30
CA ALA A 383 20.56 -3.94 -19.01
C ALA A 383 20.45 -2.88 -17.92
N LEU A 384 19.55 -3.10 -16.98
CA LEU A 384 19.35 -2.20 -15.85
C LEU A 384 20.25 -2.65 -14.67
N ALA A 385 21.30 -1.88 -14.41
CA ALA A 385 22.12 -2.07 -13.22
C ALA A 385 21.41 -1.46 -12.01
N THR A 386 21.20 -2.25 -10.96
CA THR A 386 20.66 -1.75 -9.70
C THR A 386 21.67 -0.86 -9.01
N ILE A 387 21.32 0.41 -8.79
CA ILE A 387 22.18 1.38 -8.10
C ILE A 387 21.87 1.38 -6.60
N ALA A 388 20.59 1.41 -6.27
CA ALA A 388 20.11 1.42 -4.90
C ALA A 388 18.77 0.71 -4.79
N GLN A 389 18.53 0.09 -3.64
CA GLN A 389 17.24 -0.52 -3.35
C GLN A 389 16.90 -0.36 -1.86
N ILE A 390 15.62 -0.30 -1.57
CA ILE A 390 15.12 -0.29 -0.19
C ILE A 390 13.69 -0.84 -0.15
N THR A 391 13.34 -1.48 0.95
CA THR A 391 11.96 -1.87 1.24
C THR A 391 11.25 -0.82 2.08
N TYR A 392 9.91 -0.74 2.01
CA TYR A 392 9.13 0.13 2.90
C TYR A 392 9.38 -0.18 4.38
N GLN A 393 9.60 -1.47 4.71
CA GLN A 393 9.90 -1.93 6.06
C GLN A 393 11.21 -1.36 6.61
N ARG A 394 12.13 -0.97 5.73
CA ARG A 394 13.40 -0.35 6.11
C ARG A 394 13.39 1.16 5.98
N PHE A 395 12.61 1.70 5.05
CA PHE A 395 12.52 3.14 4.81
C PHE A 395 11.73 3.85 5.91
N PHE A 396 10.47 3.47 6.17
CA PHE A 396 9.62 4.19 7.11
C PHE A 396 10.16 4.26 8.55
N PRO A 397 10.84 3.22 9.11
CA PRO A 397 11.46 3.34 10.43
C PRO A 397 12.60 4.36 10.53
N ARG A 398 13.10 4.90 9.41
CA ARG A 398 14.10 5.99 9.39
C ARG A 398 13.51 7.34 9.77
N TYR A 399 12.22 7.50 9.75
CA TYR A 399 11.57 8.69 10.26
C TYR A 399 11.73 8.81 11.78
N HIS A 400 12.01 10.03 12.25
CA HIS A 400 12.04 10.29 13.69
C HIS A 400 10.67 10.10 14.32
N ARG A 401 9.61 10.48 13.58
CA ARG A 401 8.22 10.31 13.98
C ARG A 401 7.45 9.67 12.83
N LEU A 402 6.75 8.61 13.17
CA LEU A 402 5.94 7.85 12.20
C LEU A 402 4.58 7.57 12.82
N GLY A 403 3.53 7.93 12.12
CA GLY A 403 2.15 7.61 12.49
C GLY A 403 1.30 7.42 11.24
N GLY A 404 0.04 7.08 11.41
CA GLY A 404 -0.83 6.91 10.25
C GLY A 404 -2.22 6.46 10.66
N LEU A 405 -3.10 6.38 9.65
CA LEU A 405 -4.49 5.99 9.82
C LEU A 405 -4.87 4.93 8.77
N SER A 406 -5.79 4.07 9.12
CA SER A 406 -6.53 3.23 8.17
C SER A 406 -7.80 2.69 8.82
N GLY A 407 -8.73 2.16 8.02
CA GLY A 407 -9.92 1.47 8.51
C GLY A 407 -9.67 0.06 9.03
N THR A 408 -8.52 -0.54 8.76
CA THR A 408 -8.28 -1.98 8.89
C THR A 408 -6.85 -2.34 9.31
N LEU A 409 -6.49 -2.05 10.55
CA LEU A 409 -5.13 -2.24 11.09
C LEU A 409 -5.03 -3.35 12.15
N CYS A 410 -6.12 -3.64 12.86
CA CYS A 410 -6.09 -4.51 14.04
C CYS A 410 -5.65 -5.94 13.74
N GLU A 411 -5.95 -6.46 12.56
CA GLU A 411 -5.54 -7.80 12.13
C GLU A 411 -4.01 -7.89 11.97
N ALA A 412 -3.39 -6.83 11.46
CA ALA A 412 -1.94 -6.75 11.24
C ALA A 412 -1.15 -6.16 12.43
N ARG A 413 -1.79 -5.89 13.57
CA ARG A 413 -1.18 -5.18 14.72
C ARG A 413 0.15 -5.76 15.20
N ALA A 414 0.27 -7.08 15.21
CA ALA A 414 1.48 -7.76 15.67
C ALA A 414 2.65 -7.55 14.70
N GLU A 415 2.37 -7.61 13.40
CA GLU A 415 3.34 -7.36 12.34
C GLU A 415 3.77 -5.89 12.29
N LEU A 416 2.82 -4.95 12.37
CA LEU A 416 3.08 -3.51 12.40
C LEU A 416 3.94 -3.13 13.61
N LEU A 417 3.69 -3.72 14.77
CA LEU A 417 4.51 -3.52 15.96
C LEU A 417 5.92 -4.10 15.79
N ALA A 418 6.04 -5.32 15.26
CA ALA A 418 7.32 -5.99 15.08
C ALA A 418 8.21 -5.29 14.03
N THR A 419 7.61 -4.91 12.89
CA THR A 419 8.33 -4.36 11.74
C THR A 419 8.62 -2.87 11.90
N TYR A 420 7.59 -2.08 12.21
CA TYR A 420 7.68 -0.61 12.25
C TYR A 420 7.73 -0.03 13.67
N GLY A 421 7.43 -0.83 14.70
CA GLY A 421 7.33 -0.42 16.09
C GLY A 421 6.13 0.44 16.40
N LEU A 422 5.11 0.33 15.60
CA LEU A 422 3.90 1.10 15.73
C LEU A 422 2.81 0.28 16.42
N SER A 423 2.28 0.79 17.51
CA SER A 423 1.10 0.22 18.15
C SER A 423 -0.16 0.71 17.43
N VAL A 424 -1.14 -0.18 17.27
CA VAL A 424 -2.43 0.14 16.67
C VAL A 424 -3.42 0.54 17.75
N ARG A 425 -4.06 1.70 17.58
CA ARG A 425 -5.12 2.19 18.43
C ARG A 425 -6.44 2.21 17.67
N ARG A 426 -7.41 1.44 18.15
CA ARG A 426 -8.77 1.46 17.59
C ARG A 426 -9.54 2.66 18.12
N ILE A 427 -10.08 3.46 17.21
CA ILE A 427 -10.91 4.63 17.49
C ILE A 427 -12.38 4.20 17.54
N ALA A 428 -13.11 4.68 18.53
CA ALA A 428 -14.55 4.43 18.60
C ALA A 428 -15.28 5.15 17.47
N LEU A 429 -16.33 4.52 16.96
CA LEU A 429 -17.20 5.14 15.97
C LEU A 429 -17.95 6.33 16.60
N ARG A 430 -18.13 7.40 15.84
CA ARG A 430 -18.96 8.55 16.25
C ARG A 430 -20.43 8.16 16.46
N ARG A 431 -20.96 7.33 15.56
CA ARG A 431 -22.32 6.79 15.63
C ARG A 431 -22.27 5.27 15.57
N THR A 432 -23.19 4.60 16.24
CA THR A 432 -23.28 3.13 16.18
C THR A 432 -23.52 2.67 14.74
N SER A 433 -22.74 1.68 14.30
CA SER A 433 -22.89 1.14 12.95
C SER A 433 -24.25 0.44 12.78
N ARG A 434 -24.95 0.78 11.72
CA ARG A 434 -26.22 0.17 11.31
C ARG A 434 -26.06 -0.83 10.17
N ARG A 435 -24.82 -1.33 9.97
CA ARG A 435 -24.53 -2.33 8.94
C ARG A 435 -25.15 -3.68 9.29
N ARG A 436 -25.92 -4.21 8.35
CA ARG A 436 -26.48 -5.56 8.45
C ARG A 436 -25.64 -6.55 7.63
N ILE A 437 -25.18 -7.61 8.26
CA ILE A 437 -24.45 -8.69 7.59
C ILE A 437 -25.45 -9.79 7.28
N GLY A 438 -25.73 -9.97 6.00
CA GLY A 438 -26.63 -11.01 5.51
C GLY A 438 -26.00 -12.40 5.49
N ALA A 439 -26.78 -13.38 5.02
CA ALA A 439 -26.31 -14.76 4.91
C ALA A 439 -25.21 -14.88 3.84
N SER A 440 -24.15 -15.60 4.19
CA SER A 440 -23.14 -16.03 3.23
C SER A 440 -23.64 -17.26 2.47
N ARG A 441 -23.44 -17.29 1.15
CA ARG A 441 -23.86 -18.39 0.26
C ARG A 441 -22.66 -18.94 -0.49
N LEU A 442 -22.72 -20.22 -0.78
CA LEU A 442 -21.72 -20.91 -1.60
C LEU A 442 -22.42 -21.54 -2.82
N PHE A 443 -21.84 -21.38 -3.98
CA PHE A 443 -22.37 -21.88 -5.24
C PHE A 443 -21.45 -22.97 -5.83
N PRO A 444 -21.96 -23.94 -6.57
CA PRO A 444 -21.16 -25.02 -7.14
C PRO A 444 -20.16 -24.54 -8.19
N ASP A 445 -20.49 -23.47 -8.91
CA ASP A 445 -19.69 -22.89 -9.99
C ASP A 445 -19.95 -21.40 -10.18
N HIS A 446 -19.15 -20.74 -11.02
CA HIS A 446 -19.29 -19.31 -11.33
C HIS A 446 -20.59 -19.01 -12.10
N ALA A 447 -21.06 -19.91 -12.97
CA ALA A 447 -22.29 -19.69 -13.75
C ALA A 447 -23.51 -19.57 -12.84
N SER A 448 -23.66 -20.50 -11.89
CA SER A 448 -24.72 -20.46 -10.87
C SER A 448 -24.61 -19.23 -9.97
N LEU A 449 -23.38 -18.83 -9.61
CA LEU A 449 -23.12 -17.60 -8.84
C LEU A 449 -23.62 -16.37 -9.61
N TRP A 450 -23.19 -16.19 -10.86
CA TRP A 450 -23.54 -15.01 -11.65
C TRP A 450 -25.04 -14.94 -11.97
N ALA A 451 -25.69 -16.07 -12.23
CA ALA A 451 -27.14 -16.11 -12.40
C ALA A 451 -27.88 -15.62 -11.15
N ALA A 452 -27.49 -16.12 -9.98
CA ALA A 452 -28.09 -15.71 -8.70
C ALA A 452 -27.79 -14.23 -8.34
N VAL A 453 -26.57 -13.77 -8.61
CA VAL A 453 -26.20 -12.36 -8.40
C VAL A 453 -27.02 -11.43 -9.28
N THR A 454 -27.15 -11.75 -10.57
CA THR A 454 -27.92 -10.96 -11.54
C THR A 454 -29.38 -10.87 -11.15
N GLU A 455 -29.98 -11.98 -10.67
CA GLU A 455 -31.36 -11.99 -10.16
C GLU A 455 -31.51 -11.10 -8.92
N ARG A 456 -30.58 -11.22 -7.98
CA ARG A 456 -30.60 -10.40 -6.75
C ARG A 456 -30.41 -8.92 -7.04
N VAL A 457 -29.53 -8.57 -7.97
CA VAL A 457 -29.31 -7.19 -8.42
C VAL A 457 -30.58 -6.63 -9.05
N ALA A 458 -31.28 -7.42 -9.88
CA ALA A 458 -32.56 -7.02 -10.49
C ALA A 458 -33.64 -6.72 -9.43
N ASP A 459 -33.81 -7.59 -8.43
CA ASP A 459 -34.75 -7.37 -7.31
C ASP A 459 -34.43 -6.05 -6.55
N LEU A 460 -33.18 -5.83 -6.22
CA LEU A 460 -32.76 -4.63 -5.49
C LEU A 460 -32.93 -3.36 -6.34
N HIS A 461 -32.58 -3.42 -7.62
CA HIS A 461 -32.77 -2.31 -8.57
C HIS A 461 -34.25 -1.91 -8.70
N GLN A 462 -35.15 -2.88 -8.87
CA GLN A 462 -36.60 -2.63 -8.93
C GLN A 462 -37.12 -1.97 -7.66
N ARG A 463 -36.53 -2.29 -6.53
CA ARG A 463 -36.86 -1.65 -5.23
C ARG A 463 -36.18 -0.30 -5.04
N GLY A 464 -35.40 0.18 -6.00
CA GLY A 464 -34.69 1.46 -5.93
C GLY A 464 -33.51 1.45 -4.96
N ILE A 465 -33.01 0.29 -4.53
CA ILE A 465 -31.87 0.16 -3.62
C ILE A 465 -30.58 0.15 -4.44
N PRO A 466 -29.60 1.02 -4.15
CA PRO A 466 -28.31 0.98 -4.83
C PRO A 466 -27.52 -0.26 -4.46
N VAL A 467 -26.87 -0.87 -5.46
CA VAL A 467 -26.12 -2.11 -5.32
C VAL A 467 -24.68 -1.95 -5.80
N LEU A 468 -23.75 -2.35 -4.95
CA LEU A 468 -22.34 -2.48 -5.28
C LEU A 468 -22.00 -3.98 -5.35
N VAL A 469 -21.49 -4.46 -6.49
CA VAL A 469 -21.03 -5.84 -6.62
C VAL A 469 -19.52 -5.87 -6.77
N ALA A 470 -18.84 -6.58 -5.88
CA ALA A 470 -17.40 -6.72 -5.91
C ALA A 470 -16.99 -8.10 -6.44
N THR A 471 -16.14 -8.11 -7.46
CA THR A 471 -15.62 -9.29 -8.15
C THR A 471 -14.11 -9.43 -7.98
N ASP A 472 -13.56 -10.62 -8.20
CA ASP A 472 -12.15 -10.93 -7.97
C ASP A 472 -11.23 -10.43 -9.10
N SER A 473 -11.73 -10.40 -10.32
CA SER A 473 -10.97 -10.04 -11.52
C SER A 473 -11.73 -9.16 -12.49
N VAL A 474 -10.99 -8.50 -13.39
CA VAL A 474 -11.58 -7.71 -14.49
C VAL A 474 -12.40 -8.61 -15.43
N ALA A 475 -11.97 -9.86 -15.64
CA ALA A 475 -12.70 -10.82 -16.47
C ALA A 475 -14.07 -11.16 -15.87
N GLU A 476 -14.13 -11.42 -14.55
CA GLU A 476 -15.38 -11.65 -13.84
C GLU A 476 -16.29 -10.42 -13.83
N THR A 477 -15.70 -9.23 -13.66
CA THR A 477 -16.43 -7.96 -13.77
C THR A 477 -17.10 -7.84 -15.13
N GLN A 478 -16.40 -8.17 -16.22
CA GLN A 478 -16.94 -8.11 -17.57
C GLN A 478 -18.04 -9.16 -17.78
N THR A 479 -17.82 -10.40 -17.32
CA THR A 479 -18.83 -11.48 -17.41
C THR A 479 -20.14 -11.09 -16.72
N LEU A 480 -20.04 -10.48 -15.52
CA LEU A 480 -21.22 -10.01 -14.81
C LEU A 480 -21.87 -8.82 -15.52
N ALA A 481 -21.08 -7.88 -16.04
CA ALA A 481 -21.56 -6.74 -16.80
C ALA A 481 -22.35 -7.19 -18.03
N ASP A 482 -21.84 -8.16 -18.78
CA ASP A 482 -22.52 -8.74 -19.94
C ASP A 482 -23.86 -9.41 -19.55
N SER A 483 -23.89 -10.11 -18.41
CA SER A 483 -25.11 -10.73 -17.88
C SER A 483 -26.17 -9.70 -17.47
N LEU A 484 -25.73 -8.57 -16.89
CA LEU A 484 -26.63 -7.44 -16.54
C LEU A 484 -27.16 -6.73 -17.80
N ALA A 485 -26.29 -6.53 -18.81
CA ALA A 485 -26.66 -5.93 -20.10
C ALA A 485 -27.70 -6.79 -20.84
N GLN A 486 -27.55 -8.13 -20.87
CA GLN A 486 -28.49 -9.05 -21.48
C GLN A 486 -29.89 -8.98 -20.84
N ARG A 487 -29.99 -8.58 -19.57
CA ARG A 487 -31.27 -8.34 -18.88
C ARG A 487 -31.76 -6.90 -18.97
N GLY A 488 -31.08 -6.04 -19.71
CA GLY A 488 -31.45 -4.62 -19.86
C GLY A 488 -31.25 -3.79 -18.58
N LEU A 489 -30.40 -4.22 -17.64
CA LEU A 489 -30.14 -3.51 -16.39
C LEU A 489 -29.02 -2.47 -16.60
N PRO A 490 -29.32 -1.16 -16.42
CA PRO A 490 -28.29 -0.12 -16.52
C PRO A 490 -27.29 -0.27 -15.38
N HIS A 491 -26.00 -0.30 -15.70
CA HIS A 491 -24.95 -0.50 -14.72
C HIS A 491 -23.67 0.28 -15.07
N ALA A 492 -22.90 0.62 -14.06
CA ALA A 492 -21.57 1.20 -14.19
C ALA A 492 -20.50 0.17 -13.82
N VAL A 493 -19.40 0.17 -14.57
CA VAL A 493 -18.25 -0.72 -14.29
C VAL A 493 -17.06 0.13 -13.91
N LEU A 494 -16.53 -0.14 -12.71
CA LEU A 494 -15.34 0.54 -12.19
C LEU A 494 -14.10 -0.30 -12.52
N HIS A 495 -13.27 0.20 -13.40
CA HIS A 495 -11.96 -0.36 -13.70
C HIS A 495 -10.88 0.58 -13.16
N ALA A 496 -9.82 0.04 -12.58
CA ALA A 496 -8.64 0.77 -12.12
C ALA A 496 -7.80 1.33 -13.31
N ARG A 497 -8.39 2.16 -14.18
CA ARG A 497 -7.72 2.71 -15.36
C ARG A 497 -7.50 4.21 -15.33
N CYS A 498 -8.36 4.96 -14.63
CA CYS A 498 -8.30 6.41 -14.51
C CYS A 498 -8.84 6.82 -13.15
N ASP A 499 -7.98 7.20 -12.23
CA ASP A 499 -8.34 7.55 -10.85
C ASP A 499 -9.39 8.68 -10.75
N ARG A 500 -9.43 9.59 -11.73
CA ARG A 500 -10.37 10.72 -11.75
C ARG A 500 -11.78 10.30 -12.15
N ASP A 501 -11.91 9.55 -13.23
CA ASP A 501 -13.19 9.05 -13.72
C ASP A 501 -13.80 8.05 -12.71
N GLU A 502 -12.93 7.32 -12.01
CA GLU A 502 -13.30 6.40 -10.95
C GLU A 502 -13.97 7.11 -9.77
N ALA A 503 -13.46 8.27 -9.35
CA ALA A 503 -14.02 9.03 -8.25
C ALA A 503 -15.44 9.54 -8.57
N GLU A 504 -15.71 9.95 -9.79
CA GLU A 504 -17.03 10.40 -10.24
C GLU A 504 -18.03 9.24 -10.30
N LEU A 505 -17.62 8.09 -10.84
CA LEU A 505 -18.45 6.89 -10.89
C LEU A 505 -18.79 6.35 -9.50
N VAL A 506 -17.81 6.39 -8.58
CA VAL A 506 -18.02 6.00 -7.18
C VAL A 506 -19.02 6.93 -6.49
N ALA A 507 -18.97 8.23 -6.76
CA ALA A 507 -19.94 9.20 -6.22
C ALA A 507 -21.39 8.90 -6.66
N GLN A 508 -21.57 8.36 -7.87
CA GLN A 508 -22.88 7.97 -8.40
C GLN A 508 -23.39 6.64 -7.85
N ALA A 509 -22.52 5.78 -7.31
CA ALA A 509 -22.88 4.44 -6.83
C ALA A 509 -23.90 4.43 -5.66
N GLY A 510 -24.08 5.55 -4.97
CA GLY A 510 -25.06 5.73 -3.89
C GLY A 510 -26.43 6.23 -4.32
N GLN A 511 -26.67 6.45 -5.62
CA GLN A 511 -27.93 6.97 -6.13
C GLN A 511 -29.00 5.88 -6.23
N ARG A 512 -30.27 6.30 -6.28
CA ARG A 512 -31.42 5.39 -6.31
C ARG A 512 -31.33 4.38 -7.46
N GLY A 513 -31.34 3.10 -7.12
CA GLY A 513 -31.29 1.99 -8.08
C GLY A 513 -29.98 1.87 -8.85
N ALA A 514 -28.92 2.60 -8.49
CA ALA A 514 -27.63 2.47 -9.14
C ALA A 514 -27.08 1.06 -8.99
N ILE A 515 -26.55 0.51 -10.09
CA ILE A 515 -25.85 -0.78 -10.11
C ILE A 515 -24.39 -0.48 -10.46
N THR A 516 -23.48 -0.84 -9.57
CA THR A 516 -22.05 -0.63 -9.77
C THR A 516 -21.30 -1.94 -9.59
N VAL A 517 -20.56 -2.37 -10.61
CA VAL A 517 -19.69 -3.54 -10.56
C VAL A 517 -18.24 -3.07 -10.42
N THR A 518 -17.49 -3.61 -9.48
CA THR A 518 -16.14 -3.14 -9.17
C THR A 518 -15.19 -4.29 -8.84
N THR A 519 -13.91 -4.12 -9.15
CA THR A 519 -12.87 -4.93 -8.54
C THR A 519 -12.48 -4.37 -7.17
N ASN A 520 -11.76 -5.15 -6.38
CA ASN A 520 -11.39 -4.82 -5.00
C ASN A 520 -10.59 -3.51 -4.84
N ILE A 521 -9.78 -3.17 -5.83
CA ILE A 521 -8.82 -2.05 -5.79
C ILE A 521 -9.50 -0.73 -6.14
N ALA A 522 -10.55 -0.76 -6.96
CA ALA A 522 -11.22 0.43 -7.46
C ALA A 522 -11.94 1.24 -6.37
N GLY A 523 -11.88 2.57 -6.44
CA GLY A 523 -12.53 3.51 -5.52
C GLY A 523 -11.90 3.63 -4.13
N ARG A 524 -10.66 3.18 -3.92
CA ARG A 524 -9.96 3.33 -2.63
C ARG A 524 -9.75 4.82 -2.32
N GLY A 525 -10.09 5.25 -1.10
CA GLY A 525 -9.97 6.66 -0.69
C GLY A 525 -11.14 7.56 -1.11
N THR A 526 -12.13 7.04 -1.85
CA THR A 526 -13.34 7.79 -2.25
C THR A 526 -14.54 7.36 -1.42
N ASP A 527 -15.35 8.33 -1.01
CA ASP A 527 -16.58 8.10 -0.24
C ASP A 527 -17.78 7.93 -1.17
N ILE A 528 -18.68 7.00 -0.83
CA ILE A 528 -19.96 6.80 -1.52
C ILE A 528 -21.03 7.52 -0.71
N ALA A 529 -21.47 8.68 -1.20
CA ALA A 529 -22.57 9.42 -0.60
C ALA A 529 -23.90 8.80 -1.01
N LEU A 530 -24.81 8.62 -0.05
CA LEU A 530 -26.16 8.13 -0.34
C LEU A 530 -27.03 9.27 -0.89
N GLY A 531 -27.77 8.97 -1.97
CA GLY A 531 -28.78 9.86 -2.51
C GLY A 531 -29.95 10.09 -1.54
N GLU A 532 -30.76 11.09 -1.83
CA GLU A 532 -31.92 11.45 -1.00
C GLU A 532 -32.90 10.27 -0.86
N GLY A 533 -33.36 10.01 0.35
CA GLY A 533 -34.30 8.92 0.66
C GLY A 533 -33.70 7.52 0.73
N ILE A 534 -32.47 7.30 0.25
CA ILE A 534 -31.84 5.97 0.19
C ILE A 534 -31.55 5.42 1.60
N ALA A 535 -31.21 6.27 2.54
CA ALA A 535 -31.01 5.85 3.93
C ALA A 535 -32.31 5.25 4.53
N ALA A 536 -33.50 5.80 4.19
CA ALA A 536 -34.77 5.23 4.61
C ALA A 536 -35.09 3.90 3.93
N ALA A 537 -34.64 3.68 2.69
CA ALA A 537 -34.81 2.44 1.94
C ALA A 537 -33.85 1.31 2.38
N GLY A 538 -32.92 1.57 3.30
CA GLY A 538 -31.98 0.56 3.83
C GLY A 538 -30.51 0.80 3.45
N GLY A 539 -30.21 1.86 2.70
CA GLY A 539 -28.86 2.25 2.30
C GLY A 539 -28.26 1.40 1.19
N LEU A 540 -26.95 1.51 1.00
CA LEU A 540 -26.21 0.79 -0.03
C LEU A 540 -26.13 -0.71 0.31
N HIS A 541 -26.45 -1.56 -0.67
CA HIS A 541 -26.29 -3.01 -0.58
C HIS A 541 -25.00 -3.46 -1.28
N LEU A 542 -24.16 -4.21 -0.57
CA LEU A 542 -22.93 -4.78 -1.11
C LEU A 542 -23.04 -6.29 -1.26
N ILE A 543 -22.76 -6.80 -2.45
CA ILE A 543 -22.58 -8.23 -2.72
C ILE A 543 -21.09 -8.47 -2.98
N CYS A 544 -20.43 -9.20 -2.07
CA CYS A 544 -19.04 -9.61 -2.23
C CYS A 544 -18.98 -10.98 -2.92
N CYS A 545 -18.55 -11.04 -4.17
CA CYS A 545 -18.40 -12.27 -4.96
C CYS A 545 -16.97 -12.78 -4.96
N GLN A 546 -16.12 -12.27 -4.10
CA GLN A 546 -14.69 -12.58 -4.00
C GLN A 546 -14.31 -12.99 -2.59
N LEU A 547 -13.21 -13.73 -2.48
CA LEU A 547 -12.54 -14.04 -1.22
C LEU A 547 -11.11 -13.49 -1.29
N ASN A 548 -10.87 -12.39 -0.59
CA ASN A 548 -9.56 -11.76 -0.58
C ASN A 548 -8.52 -12.57 0.23
N SER A 549 -7.24 -12.37 -0.08
CA SER A 549 -6.13 -13.01 0.62
C SER A 549 -6.08 -12.69 2.12
N ALA A 550 -6.64 -11.55 2.53
CA ALA A 550 -6.67 -11.11 3.91
C ALA A 550 -8.05 -10.60 4.34
N ARG A 551 -8.46 -10.98 5.55
CA ARG A 551 -9.75 -10.57 6.14
C ARG A 551 -9.92 -9.06 6.26
N ARG A 552 -8.82 -8.33 6.48
CA ARG A 552 -8.86 -6.86 6.55
C ARG A 552 -9.34 -6.23 5.25
N ILE A 553 -9.03 -6.83 4.09
CA ILE A 553 -9.46 -6.36 2.77
C ILE A 553 -10.97 -6.55 2.62
N ASP A 554 -11.52 -7.71 3.02
CA ASP A 554 -12.98 -7.94 3.03
C ASP A 554 -13.69 -6.95 3.96
N ARG A 555 -13.07 -6.64 5.12
CA ARG A 555 -13.60 -5.65 6.07
C ARG A 555 -13.55 -4.22 5.50
N GLN A 556 -12.52 -3.89 4.73
CA GLN A 556 -12.39 -2.61 4.04
C GLN A 556 -13.47 -2.45 2.96
N LEU A 557 -13.70 -3.53 2.19
CA LEU A 557 -14.76 -3.57 1.19
C LEU A 557 -16.15 -3.41 1.85
N ALA A 558 -16.43 -4.19 2.90
CA ALA A 558 -17.65 -4.04 3.70
C ALA A 558 -17.78 -2.63 4.29
N GLY A 559 -16.65 -1.97 4.59
CA GLY A 559 -16.58 -0.59 5.08
C GLY A 559 -17.09 0.47 4.09
N ARG A 560 -17.34 0.11 2.84
CA ARG A 560 -17.95 1.02 1.86
C ARG A 560 -19.42 1.25 2.12
N THR A 561 -20.08 0.37 2.87
CA THR A 561 -21.49 0.50 3.24
C THR A 561 -21.66 0.96 4.68
N ALA A 562 -22.82 1.50 5.01
CA ALA A 562 -23.20 1.90 6.37
C ALA A 562 -22.18 2.84 7.03
N ARG A 563 -21.81 3.91 6.34
CA ARG A 563 -20.90 4.95 6.80
C ARG A 563 -21.64 5.99 7.64
N GLN A 564 -20.97 6.69 8.53
CA GLN A 564 -21.46 7.80 9.34
C GLN A 564 -22.79 7.54 10.10
N GLY A 565 -23.07 6.25 10.39
CA GLY A 565 -24.32 5.83 11.05
C GLY A 565 -25.49 5.59 10.09
N ASP A 566 -25.28 5.70 8.77
CA ASP A 566 -26.25 5.30 7.77
C ASP A 566 -26.49 3.79 7.78
N PRO A 567 -27.67 3.32 7.36
CA PRO A 567 -27.92 1.91 7.15
C PRO A 567 -27.17 1.41 5.92
N GLY A 568 -26.98 0.09 5.87
CA GLY A 568 -26.39 -0.58 4.73
C GLY A 568 -26.31 -2.09 4.98
N SER A 569 -26.15 -2.86 3.95
CA SER A 569 -26.10 -4.32 4.07
C SER A 569 -24.99 -4.93 3.23
N VAL A 570 -24.49 -6.07 3.69
CA VAL A 570 -23.40 -6.81 3.05
C VAL A 570 -23.77 -8.27 2.98
N GLN A 571 -23.63 -8.88 1.80
CA GLN A 571 -23.74 -10.33 1.58
C GLN A 571 -22.44 -10.86 0.94
N THR A 572 -21.99 -12.04 1.35
CA THR A 572 -20.82 -12.69 0.76
C THR A 572 -21.28 -13.94 0.03
N TRP A 573 -21.12 -13.96 -1.28
CA TRP A 573 -21.52 -15.04 -2.15
C TRP A 573 -20.30 -15.57 -2.91
N LEU A 574 -19.95 -16.82 -2.68
CA LEU A 574 -18.73 -17.43 -3.20
C LEU A 574 -19.07 -18.62 -4.10
N SER A 575 -18.18 -18.95 -5.01
CA SER A 575 -18.21 -20.20 -5.78
C SER A 575 -17.14 -21.16 -5.24
N LEU A 576 -17.35 -22.47 -5.38
CA LEU A 576 -16.29 -23.47 -5.14
C LEU A 576 -15.10 -23.30 -6.10
N GLN A 577 -15.30 -22.60 -7.21
CA GLN A 577 -14.26 -22.25 -8.19
C GLN A 577 -13.49 -20.97 -7.81
N THR A 578 -13.87 -20.27 -6.72
CA THR A 578 -13.12 -19.09 -6.23
C THR A 578 -11.65 -19.47 -6.03
N PRO A 579 -10.68 -18.72 -6.59
CA PRO A 579 -9.27 -19.14 -6.67
C PRO A 579 -8.65 -19.56 -5.33
N LEU A 580 -8.95 -18.83 -4.25
CA LEU A 580 -8.41 -19.14 -2.93
C LEU A 580 -9.02 -20.44 -2.35
N LEU A 581 -10.29 -20.71 -2.60
CA LEU A 581 -10.94 -21.96 -2.17
C LEU A 581 -10.44 -23.15 -2.98
N ALA A 582 -10.40 -23.02 -4.31
CA ALA A 582 -9.95 -24.07 -5.22
C ALA A 582 -8.48 -24.47 -4.99
N ARG A 583 -7.62 -23.49 -4.64
CA ARG A 583 -6.21 -23.76 -4.35
C ARG A 583 -5.98 -24.43 -3.00
N PHE A 584 -6.79 -24.11 -2.00
CA PHE A 584 -6.59 -24.59 -0.64
C PHE A 584 -7.23 -25.94 -0.36
N TRP A 585 -8.46 -26.15 -0.82
CA TRP A 585 -9.21 -27.35 -0.53
C TRP A 585 -8.94 -28.45 -1.57
N PRO A 586 -8.73 -29.72 -1.14
CA PRO A 586 -8.57 -30.83 -2.07
C PRO A 586 -9.80 -31.01 -2.98
N GLU A 587 -9.57 -31.35 -4.24
CA GLU A 587 -10.62 -31.58 -5.25
C GLU A 587 -11.70 -32.57 -4.77
N ALA A 588 -11.29 -33.63 -4.06
CA ALA A 588 -12.21 -34.62 -3.49
C ALA A 588 -13.22 -33.98 -2.51
N LEU A 589 -12.79 -33.04 -1.68
CA LEU A 589 -13.68 -32.32 -0.77
C LEU A 589 -14.61 -31.38 -1.54
N LEU A 590 -14.08 -30.67 -2.52
CA LEU A 590 -14.86 -29.76 -3.36
C LEU A 590 -15.94 -30.53 -4.16
N ALA A 591 -15.60 -31.72 -4.67
CA ALA A 591 -16.55 -32.61 -5.36
C ALA A 591 -17.71 -33.06 -4.45
N VAL A 592 -17.40 -33.40 -3.18
CA VAL A 592 -18.43 -33.76 -2.19
C VAL A 592 -19.31 -32.56 -1.82
N LEU A 593 -18.74 -31.36 -1.74
CA LEU A 593 -19.49 -30.14 -1.40
C LEU A 593 -20.35 -29.61 -2.56
N ARG A 594 -19.98 -29.91 -3.81
CA ARG A 594 -20.64 -29.37 -5.02
C ARG A 594 -22.16 -29.56 -5.06
N PRO A 595 -22.72 -30.76 -4.82
CA PRO A 595 -24.18 -30.97 -4.90
C PRO A 595 -24.95 -30.29 -3.77
N CYS A 596 -24.32 -30.02 -2.61
CA CYS A 596 -24.98 -29.40 -1.46
C CYS A 596 -24.54 -27.94 -1.24
N ALA A 597 -23.69 -27.38 -2.09
CA ALA A 597 -23.08 -26.04 -1.90
C ALA A 597 -24.12 -24.96 -1.57
N SER A 598 -25.21 -24.89 -2.34
CA SER A 598 -26.27 -23.87 -2.16
C SER A 598 -27.10 -24.04 -0.89
N ALA A 599 -27.12 -25.24 -0.32
CA ALA A 599 -27.86 -25.58 0.92
C ALA A 599 -27.02 -25.42 2.19
N LEU A 600 -25.71 -25.14 2.07
CA LEU A 600 -24.83 -25.03 3.24
C LEU A 600 -25.24 -23.85 4.14
N PRO A 601 -25.26 -24.04 5.46
CA PRO A 601 -25.56 -22.97 6.39
C PRO A 601 -24.46 -21.90 6.37
N SER A 602 -24.84 -20.64 6.52
CA SER A 602 -23.97 -19.46 6.39
C SER A 602 -22.74 -19.51 7.33
N TRP A 603 -22.85 -20.15 8.50
CA TRP A 603 -21.71 -20.30 9.40
C TRP A 603 -20.64 -21.22 8.84
N LEU A 604 -21.04 -22.30 8.14
CA LEU A 604 -20.12 -23.26 7.55
C LEU A 604 -19.43 -22.66 6.32
N VAL A 605 -20.17 -21.93 5.48
CA VAL A 605 -19.59 -21.17 4.35
C VAL A 605 -18.50 -20.20 4.86
N ARG A 606 -18.80 -19.47 5.93
CA ARG A 606 -17.82 -18.59 6.57
C ARG A 606 -16.61 -19.34 7.15
N ALA A 607 -16.80 -20.52 7.69
CA ALA A 607 -15.70 -21.33 8.20
C ALA A 607 -14.80 -21.85 7.07
N LEU A 608 -15.41 -22.35 5.98
CA LEU A 608 -14.70 -22.81 4.78
C LEU A 608 -13.87 -21.68 4.12
N ALA A 609 -14.37 -20.45 4.13
CA ALA A 609 -13.66 -19.29 3.60
C ALA A 609 -12.54 -18.81 4.54
N ARG A 610 -12.73 -18.87 5.85
CA ARG A 610 -11.76 -18.34 6.83
C ARG A 610 -10.47 -19.14 6.96
N LEU A 611 -10.51 -20.45 6.77
CA LEU A 611 -9.32 -21.28 6.88
C LEU A 611 -8.30 -20.95 5.76
N PRO A 612 -8.65 -21.02 4.46
CA PRO A 612 -7.75 -20.61 3.39
C PRO A 612 -7.18 -19.21 3.57
N GLN A 613 -8.03 -18.26 3.99
CA GLN A 613 -7.65 -16.88 4.21
C GLN A 613 -6.59 -16.73 5.31
N ARG A 614 -6.71 -17.46 6.44
CA ARG A 614 -5.70 -17.44 7.51
C ARG A 614 -4.35 -17.98 7.06
N PHE A 615 -4.36 -19.06 6.28
CA PHE A 615 -3.13 -19.63 5.74
C PHE A 615 -2.45 -18.67 4.76
N GLU A 616 -3.24 -18.00 3.91
CA GLU A 616 -2.71 -17.02 2.98
C GLU A 616 -2.16 -15.78 3.70
N GLU A 617 -2.85 -15.26 4.71
CA GLU A 617 -2.36 -14.17 5.57
C GLU A 617 -1.01 -14.54 6.21
N GLN A 618 -0.87 -15.76 6.72
CA GLN A 618 0.38 -16.24 7.30
C GLN A 618 1.48 -16.35 6.25
N ARG A 619 1.18 -16.94 5.10
CA ARG A 619 2.13 -17.09 3.97
C ARG A 619 2.64 -15.73 3.48
N GLU A 620 1.74 -14.77 3.28
CA GLU A 620 2.10 -13.41 2.88
C GLU A 620 2.98 -12.71 3.94
N ARG A 621 2.68 -12.90 5.22
CA ARG A 621 3.52 -12.39 6.31
C ARG A 621 4.92 -12.99 6.26
N GLU A 622 5.05 -14.30 6.10
CA GLU A 622 6.34 -14.98 5.98
C GLU A 622 7.14 -14.48 4.76
N GLN A 623 6.46 -14.22 3.64
CA GLN A 623 7.10 -13.64 2.45
C GLN A 623 7.67 -12.26 2.75
N ARG A 624 6.92 -11.38 3.42
CA ARG A 624 7.40 -10.05 3.84
C ARG A 624 8.58 -10.14 4.82
N GLU A 625 8.55 -11.09 5.76
CA GLU A 625 9.68 -11.32 6.68
C GLU A 625 10.94 -11.83 5.95
N ARG A 626 10.77 -12.68 4.93
CA ARG A 626 11.89 -13.15 4.07
C ARG A 626 12.47 -11.99 3.26
N LEU A 627 11.62 -11.14 2.73
CA LEU A 627 12.03 -9.95 1.98
C LEU A 627 12.92 -9.02 2.83
N ILE A 628 12.50 -8.73 4.07
CA ILE A 628 13.29 -7.90 4.99
C ILE A 628 14.67 -8.53 5.24
N ARG A 629 14.72 -9.84 5.48
CA ARG A 629 16.00 -10.55 5.71
C ARG A 629 16.91 -10.51 4.48
N HIS A 630 16.33 -10.65 3.29
CA HIS A 630 17.06 -10.54 2.04
C HIS A 630 17.61 -9.13 1.84
N ASP A 631 16.80 -8.11 2.01
CA ASP A 631 17.17 -6.70 1.86
C ASP A 631 18.33 -6.31 2.84
N ILE A 632 18.28 -6.79 4.09
CA ILE A 632 19.36 -6.58 5.05
C ILE A 632 20.67 -7.26 4.60
N ARG A 633 20.58 -8.46 4.02
CA ARG A 633 21.75 -9.19 3.53
C ARG A 633 22.38 -8.46 2.35
N THR A 634 21.57 -8.07 1.37
CA THR A 634 22.03 -7.35 0.18
C THR A 634 22.70 -6.02 0.53
N GLU A 635 22.17 -5.27 1.49
CA GLU A 635 22.82 -4.03 1.96
C GLU A 635 24.20 -4.30 2.55
N ARG A 636 24.33 -5.34 3.37
CA ARG A 636 25.63 -5.72 3.93
C ARG A 636 26.62 -6.12 2.83
N GLU A 637 26.17 -6.88 1.85
CA GLU A 637 27.00 -7.31 0.71
C GLU A 637 27.45 -6.10 -0.13
N LEU A 638 26.56 -5.13 -0.37
CA LEU A 638 26.88 -3.87 -1.06
C LEU A 638 27.84 -2.99 -0.24
N ALA A 639 27.67 -2.92 1.07
CA ALA A 639 28.58 -2.18 1.96
C ALA A 639 30.01 -2.77 1.98
N PHE A 640 30.14 -4.10 1.93
CA PHE A 640 31.45 -4.77 1.79
C PHE A 640 32.10 -4.57 0.42
N GLY A 641 31.32 -4.23 -0.62
CA GLY A 641 31.82 -3.94 -1.97
C GLY A 641 32.42 -2.54 -2.16
N GLY A 642 32.64 -1.76 -1.08
CA GLY A 642 33.31 -0.46 -1.12
C GLY A 642 32.42 0.75 -1.44
N ARG A 643 31.12 0.59 -1.43
CA ARG A 643 30.17 1.72 -1.37
C ARG A 643 29.74 1.91 0.10
N SER A 644 30.56 2.67 0.82
CA SER A 644 30.22 3.13 2.18
C SER A 644 28.97 4.01 2.16
N GLU A 645 28.15 3.88 3.19
CA GLU A 645 26.95 4.62 3.56
C GLU A 645 26.97 6.13 3.27
#